data_eb0a409e271acd009e9b4b1549a8930a
#
_entry.id   eb0a409e271acd009e9b4b1549a8930a
#
_cell.length_a   1.000
_cell.length_b   1.000
_cell.length_c   1.000
_cell.angle_alpha   90.00
_cell.angle_beta   90.00
_cell.angle_gamma   90.00
#
_symmetry.space_group_name_H-M   'P 1'
#
loop_
_entity.id
_entity.type
_entity.pdbx_description
1 polymer ?
#
loop_
_entity_poly.entity_id
_entity_poly.type
_entity_poly.pdbx_seq_one_letter_code
_entity_poly.pdbx_strand_id
1 'polypeptide(L)'
;MRNGIFGLLVGLILFTSVSIGLSLEPGLMSELFIDILILSAACLSVLVFIFSARVALILGFISLVFVGISWGGHAATRETDDNLRACVGSDRVLIRFKAVLASQFQQPEALGGDLLDEFQNAVKPPPFRALAQMIHVSNIADVYPCSGNVTLFIDDDGAEFFIGDVVEGVGWIRGVEPPRNPGESDFRARAFRNNQGGNISVAGNLKKIFGSTNQNNIYEHLRHRTCGWIDNNLMNSISFMASPKIQALVVAMTTGRELAGYRSLRQSFSASGLSHFLAISGFNLAVLFGAVWICMELFHMPWIARGWFLMFTSLVFLFVIDVETSVMRAGIAGILVGVSVACDRGWKADGMLAVAAIFTLACDPWAAWNPGFQLSYGAVLALRYGSEPIQNFLSWPWKALPWLPKIIPSYFLRLFVTAFSASIAAWLMSTPITESHFGSVSIWAALASTVLAPLAAIITVLASLSCLIGSIPLVGFFLGLPLTLFATLFLWLADGVGQLPAANIVGGAIPWWWAVIELGALYACWLSNAFFIRCAAFLLFVFLFFGALFYPSTLEVVSRTDWKLRMTTISVGDGSAHVVETPNSCVLFDAGTISRRNGGSKLIVPALKAMGCKKLNAVFISHPHLDHFSAIPEIVNEFQIEHVYATEAFLKINSVQYAPGFLLQFLQDHHVNVVALTAGNTILIDGFVWSVLHPRLGYQSRIVNDGSLVFQIEPETPIGDTAQSDNIAWLMLCGDAQTEAIANILASPLFRPSMVMELPHHGAWSDGVGELIQRVNPDKVIQSTGFQRFHFDKIGPVVENIIRGVTCRDGALRVTWFESKSKNQLTNRILLEHWAGAEWVEVVSHINQK
;
A
#
# COMPACT_ATOMS: atom_id res chain seq x y z
N MET A 1 8.89 40.17 5.12
CA MET A 1 9.06 38.90 5.83
C MET A 1 7.99 38.62 6.90
N ARG A 2 7.67 39.59 7.82
CA ARG A 2 6.73 39.28 8.94
C ARG A 2 5.36 38.71 8.57
N ASN A 3 4.70 39.21 7.53
CA ASN A 3 3.32 38.81 7.22
C ASN A 3 3.22 37.42 6.58
N GLY A 4 4.24 36.94 5.84
CA GLY A 4 4.24 35.60 5.26
C GLY A 4 4.48 34.50 6.31
N ILE A 5 5.43 34.75 7.22
CA ILE A 5 5.72 33.85 8.34
C ILE A 5 4.50 33.71 9.26
N PHE A 6 3.75 34.78 9.47
CA PHE A 6 2.50 34.73 10.26
C PHE A 6 1.47 33.80 9.63
N GLY A 7 1.24 33.88 8.31
CA GLY A 7 0.30 33.00 7.62
C GLY A 7 0.70 31.53 7.70
N LEU A 8 1.99 31.22 7.55
CA LEU A 8 2.50 29.85 7.72
C LEU A 8 2.33 29.32 9.14
N LEU A 9 2.56 30.19 10.15
CA LEU A 9 2.36 29.81 11.55
C LEU A 9 0.89 29.46 11.82
N VAL A 10 -0.04 30.25 11.30
CA VAL A 10 -1.49 29.97 11.37
C VAL A 10 -1.82 28.63 10.72
N GLY A 11 -1.31 28.37 9.50
CA GLY A 11 -1.50 27.11 8.81
C GLY A 11 -0.94 25.90 9.56
N LEU A 12 0.25 26.04 10.15
CA LEU A 12 0.89 25.00 10.95
C LEU A 12 0.13 24.72 12.26
N ILE A 13 -0.33 25.76 12.94
CA ILE A 13 -1.14 25.60 14.17
C ILE A 13 -2.45 24.88 13.84
N LEU A 14 -3.13 25.25 12.77
CA LEU A 14 -4.35 24.58 12.36
C LEU A 14 -4.07 23.12 11.99
N PHE A 15 -3.03 22.84 11.21
CA PHE A 15 -2.63 21.49 10.86
C PHE A 15 -2.38 20.62 12.10
N THR A 16 -1.58 21.11 13.04
CA THR A 16 -1.25 20.36 14.26
C THR A 16 -2.47 20.17 15.16
N SER A 17 -3.32 21.18 15.32
CA SER A 17 -4.51 21.07 16.15
C SER A 17 -5.57 20.16 15.55
N VAL A 18 -5.79 20.20 14.24
CA VAL A 18 -6.68 19.23 13.53
C VAL A 18 -6.12 17.82 13.67
N SER A 19 -4.81 17.63 13.49
CA SER A 19 -4.17 16.31 13.65
C SER A 19 -4.33 15.77 15.07
N ILE A 20 -4.22 16.61 16.10
CA ILE A 20 -4.49 16.22 17.49
C ILE A 20 -5.95 15.82 17.66
N GLY A 21 -6.91 16.61 17.15
CA GLY A 21 -8.32 16.29 17.22
C GLY A 21 -8.67 14.95 16.57
N LEU A 22 -8.05 14.65 15.43
CA LEU A 22 -8.23 13.36 14.74
C LEU A 22 -7.62 12.16 15.48
N SER A 23 -6.60 12.38 16.30
CA SER A 23 -5.88 11.32 17.02
C SER A 23 -6.47 11.00 18.39
N LEU A 24 -7.41 11.85 18.89
CA LEU A 24 -8.06 11.60 20.19
C LEU A 24 -9.07 10.45 20.06
N GLU A 25 -9.11 9.59 21.07
CA GLU A 25 -10.07 8.49 21.11
C GLU A 25 -11.52 9.01 21.12
N PRO A 26 -12.44 8.35 20.39
CA PRO A 26 -13.85 8.78 20.32
C PRO A 26 -14.52 8.95 21.69
N GLY A 27 -14.12 8.16 22.70
CA GLY A 27 -14.63 8.28 24.05
C GLY A 27 -14.21 9.56 24.79
N LEU A 28 -13.09 10.17 24.43
CA LEU A 28 -12.60 11.45 24.97
C LEU A 28 -13.24 12.64 24.28
N MET A 29 -13.72 12.46 23.06
CA MET A 29 -14.33 13.51 22.21
C MET A 29 -15.87 13.38 22.23
N SER A 30 -16.46 13.43 23.42
CA SER A 30 -17.94 13.51 23.51
C SER A 30 -18.44 14.79 22.80
N GLU A 31 -19.65 14.77 22.27
CA GLU A 31 -20.25 15.97 21.64
C GLU A 31 -20.21 17.17 22.58
N LEU A 32 -20.47 16.98 23.85
CA LEU A 32 -20.38 18.01 24.88
C LEU A 32 -18.97 18.63 24.96
N PHE A 33 -17.92 17.82 24.86
CA PHE A 33 -16.53 18.32 24.91
C PHE A 33 -16.20 19.13 23.66
N ILE A 34 -16.68 18.71 22.50
CA ILE A 34 -16.52 19.43 21.23
C ILE A 34 -17.24 20.80 21.31
N ASP A 35 -18.47 20.83 21.83
CA ASP A 35 -19.25 22.05 22.00
C ASP A 35 -18.57 23.02 22.97
N ILE A 36 -18.02 22.51 24.07
CA ILE A 36 -17.23 23.33 25.02
C ILE A 36 -16.00 23.95 24.34
N LEU A 37 -15.29 23.21 23.49
CA LEU A 37 -14.14 23.73 22.76
C LEU A 37 -14.57 24.80 21.76
N ILE A 38 -15.65 24.62 21.03
CA ILE A 38 -16.20 25.61 20.09
C ILE A 38 -16.62 26.87 20.82
N LEU A 39 -17.34 26.73 21.94
CA LEU A 39 -17.79 27.85 22.75
C LEU A 39 -16.57 28.62 23.33
N SER A 40 -15.56 27.89 23.83
CA SER A 40 -14.32 28.48 24.32
C SER A 40 -13.57 29.24 23.24
N ALA A 41 -13.49 28.68 22.02
CA ALA A 41 -12.89 29.34 20.88
C ALA A 41 -13.64 30.63 20.49
N ALA A 42 -14.98 30.60 20.51
CA ALA A 42 -15.81 31.77 20.24
C ALA A 42 -15.61 32.86 21.30
N CYS A 43 -15.62 32.52 22.59
CA CYS A 43 -15.34 33.45 23.67
C CYS A 43 -13.95 34.09 23.55
N LEU A 44 -12.90 33.27 23.26
CA LEU A 44 -11.54 33.78 23.07
C LEU A 44 -11.44 34.70 21.85
N SER A 45 -12.18 34.42 20.79
CA SER A 45 -12.22 35.26 19.58
C SER A 45 -12.84 36.64 19.86
N VAL A 46 -13.86 36.69 20.72
CA VAL A 46 -14.46 37.96 21.17
C VAL A 46 -13.47 38.76 22.03
N LEU A 47 -12.74 38.09 22.91
CA LEU A 47 -11.74 38.72 23.76
C LEU A 47 -10.57 39.35 22.97
N VAL A 48 -10.28 38.84 21.76
CA VAL A 48 -9.27 39.43 20.85
C VAL A 48 -9.53 40.92 20.57
N PHE A 49 -10.80 41.35 20.53
CA PHE A 49 -11.16 42.76 20.26
C PHE A 49 -11.03 43.68 21.48
N ILE A 50 -10.90 43.11 22.68
CA ILE A 50 -10.90 43.87 23.95
C ILE A 50 -9.47 44.11 24.43
N PHE A 51 -8.50 43.28 24.08
CA PHE A 51 -7.17 43.31 24.59
C PHE A 51 -6.15 43.97 23.67
N SER A 52 -4.95 44.28 24.20
CA SER A 52 -3.86 44.83 23.40
C SER A 52 -3.40 43.87 22.31
N ALA A 53 -2.81 44.37 21.21
CA ALA A 53 -2.44 43.59 20.03
C ALA A 53 -1.62 42.31 20.31
N ARG A 54 -0.76 42.31 21.36
CA ARG A 54 0.03 41.12 21.75
C ARG A 54 -0.84 40.04 22.39
N VAL A 55 -1.72 40.44 23.32
CA VAL A 55 -2.64 39.51 23.99
C VAL A 55 -3.70 39.00 23.00
N ALA A 56 -4.21 39.86 22.13
CA ALA A 56 -5.12 39.51 21.06
C ALA A 56 -4.52 38.42 20.12
N LEU A 57 -3.24 38.52 19.79
CA LEU A 57 -2.53 37.52 19.00
C LEU A 57 -2.47 36.16 19.70
N ILE A 58 -2.11 36.14 21.00
CA ILE A 58 -2.05 34.89 21.79
C ILE A 58 -3.44 34.26 21.89
N LEU A 59 -4.45 35.05 22.21
CA LEU A 59 -5.85 34.55 22.30
C LEU A 59 -6.37 34.01 20.95
N GLY A 60 -6.00 34.68 19.85
CA GLY A 60 -6.31 34.21 18.50
C GLY A 60 -5.67 32.88 18.16
N PHE A 61 -4.40 32.65 18.56
CA PHE A 61 -3.75 31.35 18.38
C PHE A 61 -4.40 30.27 19.23
N ILE A 62 -4.73 30.53 20.48
CA ILE A 62 -5.40 29.57 21.37
C ILE A 62 -6.80 29.21 20.78
N SER A 63 -7.54 30.23 20.31
CA SER A 63 -8.82 30.02 19.64
C SER A 63 -8.66 29.10 18.41
N LEU A 64 -7.65 29.35 17.58
CA LEU A 64 -7.39 28.53 16.39
C LEU A 64 -7.04 27.06 16.75
N VAL A 65 -6.32 26.85 17.84
CA VAL A 65 -6.02 25.50 18.36
C VAL A 65 -7.33 24.80 18.74
N PHE A 66 -8.20 25.47 19.47
CA PHE A 66 -9.50 24.87 19.89
C PHE A 66 -10.40 24.56 18.70
N VAL A 67 -10.50 25.48 17.72
CA VAL A 67 -11.24 25.23 16.49
C VAL A 67 -10.69 24.01 15.72
N GLY A 68 -9.36 23.92 15.60
CA GLY A 68 -8.71 22.81 14.92
C GLY A 68 -8.96 21.46 15.60
N ILE A 69 -8.80 21.39 16.93
CA ILE A 69 -9.07 20.17 17.71
C ILE A 69 -10.55 19.78 17.60
N SER A 70 -11.47 20.74 17.74
CA SER A 70 -12.91 20.50 17.63
C SER A 70 -13.29 20.00 16.23
N TRP A 71 -12.73 20.63 15.18
CA TRP A 71 -12.99 20.24 13.80
C TRP A 71 -12.47 18.84 13.48
N GLY A 72 -11.23 18.53 13.90
CA GLY A 72 -10.66 17.19 13.75
C GLY A 72 -11.42 16.14 14.56
N GLY A 73 -11.76 16.46 15.80
CA GLY A 73 -12.54 15.58 16.67
C GLY A 73 -13.95 15.34 16.14
N HIS A 74 -14.63 16.37 15.67
CA HIS A 74 -15.94 16.20 15.03
C HIS A 74 -15.85 15.31 13.78
N ALA A 75 -14.80 15.45 12.97
CA ALA A 75 -14.59 14.57 11.83
C ALA A 75 -14.30 13.12 12.24
N ALA A 76 -13.62 12.92 13.36
CA ALA A 76 -13.31 11.59 13.90
C ALA A 76 -14.54 10.92 14.56
N THR A 77 -15.42 11.70 15.18
CA THR A 77 -16.61 11.20 15.89
C THR A 77 -17.89 11.22 15.06
N ARG A 78 -17.83 11.75 13.84
CA ARG A 78 -19.00 11.87 12.94
C ARG A 78 -19.44 10.50 12.42
N GLU A 79 -19.83 9.62 13.31
CA GLU A 79 -20.64 8.46 13.04
C GLU A 79 -22.08 8.85 13.35
N THR A 80 -22.84 9.20 12.33
CA THR A 80 -24.30 9.28 12.44
C THR A 80 -24.82 7.84 12.59
N ASP A 81 -25.89 7.63 13.35
CA ASP A 81 -26.53 6.32 13.50
C ASP A 81 -26.89 5.68 12.15
N ASP A 82 -27.04 6.48 11.12
CA ASP A 82 -27.29 6.09 9.73
C ASP A 82 -26.01 5.74 8.95
N ASN A 83 -24.81 5.79 9.57
CA ASN A 83 -23.58 5.50 8.86
C ASN A 83 -23.42 3.98 8.71
N LEU A 84 -23.19 3.55 7.47
CA LEU A 84 -23.01 2.14 7.14
C LEU A 84 -21.94 1.45 8.01
N ARG A 85 -20.92 2.17 8.46
CA ARG A 85 -19.87 1.63 9.34
C ARG A 85 -20.37 1.20 10.70
N ALA A 86 -21.33 1.94 11.26
CA ALA A 86 -21.92 1.58 12.55
C ALA A 86 -22.78 0.32 12.43
N CYS A 87 -23.31 0.07 11.22
CA CYS A 87 -24.24 -1.04 10.96
C CYS A 87 -23.56 -2.31 10.46
N VAL A 88 -22.33 -2.20 9.90
CA VAL A 88 -21.63 -3.33 9.26
C VAL A 88 -20.45 -3.77 10.12
N GLY A 89 -20.58 -4.97 10.70
CA GLY A 89 -19.50 -5.63 11.44
C GLY A 89 -18.47 -6.30 10.52
N SER A 90 -17.59 -7.06 11.12
CA SER A 90 -16.60 -7.93 10.41
C SER A 90 -17.27 -9.07 9.65
N ASP A 91 -18.48 -9.44 10.03
CA ASP A 91 -19.20 -10.58 9.47
C ASP A 91 -19.81 -10.25 8.12
N ARG A 92 -19.84 -11.27 7.26
CA ARG A 92 -20.43 -11.15 5.93
C ARG A 92 -21.94 -11.30 6.03
N VAL A 93 -22.67 -10.22 5.73
CA VAL A 93 -24.14 -10.19 5.83
C VAL A 93 -24.77 -10.03 4.45
N LEU A 94 -25.80 -10.81 4.18
CA LEU A 94 -26.60 -10.65 2.95
C LEU A 94 -27.58 -9.50 3.13
N ILE A 95 -27.51 -8.50 2.26
CA ILE A 95 -28.35 -7.31 2.28
C ILE A 95 -28.97 -7.06 0.92
N ARG A 96 -30.13 -6.40 0.93
CA ARG A 96 -30.65 -5.70 -0.24
C ARG A 96 -30.26 -4.23 -0.12
N PHE A 97 -29.70 -3.66 -1.17
CA PHE A 97 -29.18 -2.30 -1.15
C PHE A 97 -29.68 -1.47 -2.31
N LYS A 98 -29.70 -0.16 -2.09
CA LYS A 98 -29.92 0.85 -3.10
C LYS A 98 -28.81 1.89 -2.99
N ALA A 99 -28.12 2.17 -4.11
CA ALA A 99 -26.97 3.05 -4.11
C ALA A 99 -26.90 3.88 -5.40
N VAL A 100 -26.21 5.02 -5.35
CA VAL A 100 -25.86 5.85 -6.51
C VAL A 100 -24.43 5.51 -6.92
N LEU A 101 -24.19 5.21 -8.18
CA LEU A 101 -22.85 4.96 -8.69
C LEU A 101 -22.02 6.26 -8.69
N ALA A 102 -20.91 6.24 -7.99
CA ALA A 102 -19.93 7.33 -7.93
C ALA A 102 -18.76 7.13 -8.90
N SER A 103 -18.55 5.91 -9.39
CA SER A 103 -17.58 5.60 -10.44
C SER A 103 -18.17 4.59 -11.44
N GLN A 104 -17.60 4.55 -12.64
CA GLN A 104 -17.94 3.52 -13.61
C GLN A 104 -17.35 2.16 -13.16
N PHE A 105 -17.99 1.06 -13.56
CA PHE A 105 -17.44 -0.27 -13.33
C PHE A 105 -16.16 -0.43 -14.14
N GLN A 106 -15.11 -0.84 -13.44
CA GLN A 106 -13.80 -1.09 -14.03
C GLN A 106 -13.32 -2.47 -13.58
N GLN A 107 -12.86 -3.25 -14.52
CA GLN A 107 -12.14 -4.44 -14.17
C GLN A 107 -10.76 -4.03 -13.64
N PRO A 108 -10.32 -4.52 -12.48
CA PRO A 108 -8.94 -4.38 -12.09
C PRO A 108 -8.10 -4.99 -13.20
N GLU A 109 -7.18 -4.24 -13.77
CA GLU A 109 -6.33 -4.70 -14.86
C GLU A 109 -5.81 -6.10 -14.55
N ALA A 110 -6.02 -7.02 -15.49
CA ALA A 110 -5.20 -8.21 -15.57
C ALA A 110 -3.76 -7.69 -15.72
N LEU A 111 -2.92 -7.92 -14.72
CA LEU A 111 -1.52 -7.54 -14.78
C LEU A 111 -0.91 -8.25 -15.98
N GLY A 112 -0.81 -7.53 -17.09
CA GLY A 112 -0.11 -8.03 -18.25
C GLY A 112 1.38 -8.04 -17.91
N GLY A 113 1.94 -9.22 -17.69
CA GLY A 113 3.37 -9.37 -17.50
C GLY A 113 3.79 -10.73 -16.97
N ASP A 114 3.07 -11.30 -16.03
CA ASP A 114 3.36 -12.63 -15.52
C ASP A 114 2.38 -13.66 -16.08
N LEU A 115 2.91 -14.70 -16.71
CA LEU A 115 2.09 -15.84 -17.18
C LEU A 115 1.32 -16.50 -16.03
N LEU A 116 1.79 -16.40 -14.80
CA LEU A 116 1.04 -16.89 -13.63
C LEU A 116 -0.22 -16.07 -13.36
N ASP A 117 -0.21 -14.76 -13.62
CA ASP A 117 -1.42 -13.93 -13.56
C ASP A 117 -2.46 -14.35 -14.61
N GLU A 118 -2.02 -14.75 -15.81
CA GLU A 118 -2.91 -15.30 -16.83
C GLU A 118 -3.55 -16.62 -16.38
N PHE A 119 -2.77 -17.51 -15.76
CA PHE A 119 -3.29 -18.75 -15.19
C PHE A 119 -4.25 -18.51 -14.03
N GLN A 120 -3.93 -17.57 -13.12
CA GLN A 120 -4.84 -17.16 -12.05
C GLN A 120 -6.14 -16.56 -12.61
N ASN A 121 -6.03 -15.74 -13.68
CA ASN A 121 -7.18 -15.15 -14.36
C ASN A 121 -8.08 -16.20 -15.01
N ALA A 122 -7.51 -17.26 -15.57
CA ALA A 122 -8.27 -18.37 -16.14
C ALA A 122 -9.04 -19.15 -15.07
N VAL A 123 -8.48 -19.27 -13.85
CA VAL A 123 -9.15 -19.97 -12.73
C VAL A 123 -10.22 -19.07 -12.09
N LYS A 124 -9.92 -17.80 -11.88
CA LYS A 124 -10.85 -16.84 -11.25
C LYS A 124 -10.61 -15.43 -11.81
N PRO A 125 -11.42 -15.01 -12.81
CA PRO A 125 -11.32 -13.65 -13.34
C PRO A 125 -11.60 -12.62 -12.23
N PRO A 126 -10.98 -11.41 -12.30
CA PRO A 126 -11.26 -10.37 -11.35
C PRO A 126 -12.68 -9.85 -11.54
N PRO A 127 -13.45 -9.64 -10.46
CA PRO A 127 -14.74 -8.98 -10.56
C PRO A 127 -14.55 -7.52 -10.98
N PHE A 128 -15.50 -6.98 -11.71
CA PHE A 128 -15.60 -5.55 -11.96
C PHE A 128 -15.95 -4.83 -10.68
N ARG A 129 -15.38 -3.64 -10.47
CA ARG A 129 -15.62 -2.84 -9.27
C ARG A 129 -16.05 -1.43 -9.61
N ALA A 130 -16.97 -0.89 -8.82
CA ALA A 130 -17.36 0.53 -8.86
C ALA A 130 -17.51 1.07 -7.44
N LEU A 131 -17.22 2.35 -7.28
CA LEU A 131 -17.55 3.07 -6.05
C LEU A 131 -19.01 3.50 -6.13
N ALA A 132 -19.77 3.34 -5.04
CA ALA A 132 -21.15 3.75 -4.96
C ALA A 132 -21.45 4.40 -3.60
N GLN A 133 -22.35 5.35 -3.59
CA GLN A 133 -22.87 5.99 -2.40
C GLN A 133 -24.19 5.33 -1.98
N MET A 134 -24.25 4.82 -0.77
CA MET A 134 -25.42 4.14 -0.24
C MET A 134 -26.57 5.12 0.00
N ILE A 135 -27.77 4.68 -0.30
CA ILE A 135 -29.02 5.41 0.00
C ILE A 135 -29.83 4.64 1.03
N HIS A 136 -30.02 3.33 0.82
CA HIS A 136 -30.79 2.45 1.70
C HIS A 136 -30.17 1.07 1.77
N VAL A 137 -30.28 0.47 2.95
CA VAL A 137 -30.00 -0.94 3.21
C VAL A 137 -31.27 -1.56 3.77
N SER A 138 -31.66 -2.72 3.26
CA SER A 138 -32.70 -3.51 3.87
C SER A 138 -32.16 -4.88 4.27
N ASN A 139 -32.47 -5.28 5.48
CA ASN A 139 -32.38 -6.66 5.93
C ASN A 139 -33.75 -7.31 5.67
N ILE A 140 -33.88 -8.61 5.95
CA ILE A 140 -35.09 -9.42 5.69
C ILE A 140 -36.36 -8.79 6.29
N ALA A 141 -36.25 -8.00 7.35
CA ALA A 141 -37.39 -7.42 8.07
C ALA A 141 -37.58 -5.91 7.90
N ASP A 142 -36.51 -5.11 7.78
CA ASP A 142 -36.62 -3.63 7.85
C ASP A 142 -35.77 -2.94 6.80
N VAL A 143 -36.21 -1.72 6.36
CA VAL A 143 -35.48 -0.84 5.44
C VAL A 143 -34.96 0.35 6.24
N TYR A 144 -33.64 0.51 6.28
CA TYR A 144 -33.00 1.63 6.96
C TYR A 144 -32.37 2.59 5.95
N PRO A 145 -32.54 3.91 6.11
CA PRO A 145 -31.71 4.87 5.40
C PRO A 145 -30.27 4.67 5.83
N CYS A 146 -29.36 4.66 4.88
CA CYS A 146 -27.95 4.42 5.17
C CYS A 146 -27.08 5.35 4.33
N SER A 147 -26.11 5.98 4.98
CA SER A 147 -25.16 6.88 4.35
C SER A 147 -23.77 6.27 4.36
N GLY A 148 -22.95 6.61 3.37
CA GLY A 148 -21.58 6.17 3.25
C GLY A 148 -21.24 5.59 1.89
N ASN A 149 -19.96 5.47 1.60
CA ASN A 149 -19.48 4.92 0.35
C ASN A 149 -19.22 3.41 0.48
N VAL A 150 -19.45 2.67 -0.58
CA VAL A 150 -19.14 1.24 -0.70
C VAL A 150 -18.45 0.96 -2.02
N THR A 151 -17.65 -0.10 -2.04
CA THR A 151 -17.18 -0.65 -3.31
C THR A 151 -18.09 -1.81 -3.70
N LEU A 152 -18.74 -1.68 -4.84
CA LEU A 152 -19.53 -2.76 -5.45
C LEU A 152 -18.63 -3.63 -6.30
N PHE A 153 -18.80 -4.94 -6.17
CA PHE A 153 -18.13 -5.95 -6.99
C PHE A 153 -19.18 -6.75 -7.74
N ILE A 154 -19.05 -6.83 -9.08
CA ILE A 154 -19.92 -7.61 -9.97
C ILE A 154 -19.07 -8.52 -10.86
N ASP A 155 -19.61 -9.62 -11.27
CA ASP A 155 -18.91 -10.58 -12.17
C ASP A 155 -19.07 -10.20 -13.65
N ASP A 156 -20.05 -9.38 -13.99
CA ASP A 156 -20.33 -8.86 -15.33
C ASP A 156 -19.63 -7.51 -15.57
N ASP A 157 -19.44 -7.11 -16.83
CA ASP A 157 -18.72 -5.90 -17.21
C ASP A 157 -19.39 -4.59 -16.76
N GLY A 158 -20.68 -4.63 -16.45
CA GLY A 158 -21.44 -3.48 -16.00
C GLY A 158 -21.47 -2.32 -17.01
N ALA A 159 -21.26 -2.59 -18.30
CA ALA A 159 -21.17 -1.57 -19.36
C ALA A 159 -22.46 -0.75 -19.53
N GLU A 160 -23.60 -1.27 -19.07
CA GLU A 160 -24.90 -0.59 -19.11
C GLU A 160 -25.10 0.45 -17.99
N PHE A 161 -24.21 0.49 -17.00
CA PHE A 161 -24.31 1.39 -15.85
C PHE A 161 -23.35 2.58 -15.98
N PHE A 162 -23.88 3.77 -15.68
CA PHE A 162 -23.14 5.03 -15.75
C PHE A 162 -23.06 5.69 -14.38
N ILE A 163 -22.08 6.59 -14.22
CA ILE A 163 -21.94 7.40 -13.01
C ILE A 163 -23.25 8.20 -12.80
N GLY A 164 -23.75 8.18 -11.56
CA GLY A 164 -25.01 8.82 -11.17
C GLY A 164 -26.25 7.94 -11.33
N ASP A 165 -26.13 6.76 -11.93
CA ASP A 165 -27.24 5.82 -11.97
C ASP A 165 -27.57 5.33 -10.57
N VAL A 166 -28.87 5.23 -10.28
CA VAL A 166 -29.36 4.59 -9.07
C VAL A 166 -29.52 3.10 -9.35
N VAL A 167 -28.80 2.31 -8.60
CA VAL A 167 -28.79 0.85 -8.73
C VAL A 167 -29.39 0.18 -7.50
N GLU A 168 -30.10 -0.90 -7.70
CA GLU A 168 -30.64 -1.77 -6.66
C GLU A 168 -30.19 -3.21 -6.89
N GLY A 169 -29.80 -3.86 -5.82
CA GLY A 169 -29.33 -5.25 -5.89
C GLY A 169 -29.36 -5.94 -4.54
N VAL A 170 -29.07 -7.23 -4.58
CA VAL A 170 -28.81 -8.04 -3.39
C VAL A 170 -27.33 -8.41 -3.40
N GLY A 171 -26.68 -8.33 -2.27
CA GLY A 171 -25.27 -8.64 -2.18
C GLY A 171 -24.79 -8.88 -0.76
N TRP A 172 -23.63 -9.47 -0.67
CA TRP A 172 -22.94 -9.72 0.58
C TRP A 172 -22.10 -8.52 0.95
N ILE A 173 -22.48 -7.82 2.01
CA ILE A 173 -21.69 -6.71 2.56
C ILE A 173 -20.74 -7.21 3.61
N ARG A 174 -19.54 -6.62 3.65
CA ARG A 174 -18.51 -6.82 4.65
C ARG A 174 -17.82 -5.50 4.93
N GLY A 175 -17.61 -5.18 6.20
CA GLY A 175 -16.82 -4.04 6.61
C GLY A 175 -15.35 -4.12 6.18
N VAL A 176 -14.63 -3.03 6.32
CA VAL A 176 -13.18 -3.01 6.05
C VAL A 176 -12.46 -3.62 7.24
N GLU A 177 -11.83 -4.77 7.00
CA GLU A 177 -11.14 -5.53 8.04
C GLU A 177 -9.78 -4.92 8.43
N PRO A 178 -9.33 -5.19 9.67
CA PRO A 178 -7.96 -4.92 10.07
C PRO A 178 -6.97 -5.77 9.26
N PRO A 179 -5.67 -5.40 9.24
CA PRO A 179 -4.64 -6.24 8.65
C PRO A 179 -4.68 -7.64 9.29
N ARG A 180 -4.72 -8.65 8.46
CA ARG A 180 -4.77 -10.05 8.90
C ARG A 180 -3.39 -10.66 9.05
N ASN A 181 -2.37 -9.99 8.52
CA ASN A 181 -0.98 -10.45 8.54
C ASN A 181 -0.07 -9.35 9.10
N PRO A 182 1.03 -9.71 9.76
CA PRO A 182 2.06 -8.74 10.09
C PRO A 182 2.60 -8.08 8.82
N GLY A 183 2.87 -6.77 8.87
CA GLY A 183 3.33 -6.00 7.71
C GLY A 183 2.31 -5.75 6.61
N GLU A 184 1.10 -6.29 6.69
CA GLU A 184 0.02 -5.99 5.75
C GLU A 184 -0.46 -4.54 5.95
N SER A 185 -0.74 -3.85 4.84
CA SER A 185 -1.21 -2.47 4.89
C SER A 185 -2.60 -2.34 5.53
N ASP A 186 -2.73 -1.47 6.52
CA ASP A 186 -4.04 -1.18 7.14
C ASP A 186 -4.86 -0.23 6.26
N PHE A 187 -5.88 -0.77 5.62
CA PHE A 187 -6.80 0.00 4.78
C PHE A 187 -7.93 0.68 5.56
N ARG A 188 -8.14 0.36 6.86
CA ARG A 188 -9.22 0.93 7.68
C ARG A 188 -9.11 2.45 7.77
N ALA A 189 -7.91 2.97 8.05
CA ALA A 189 -7.69 4.41 8.14
C ALA A 189 -8.00 5.13 6.82
N ARG A 190 -7.72 4.50 5.67
CA ARG A 190 -8.08 5.04 4.36
C ARG A 190 -9.58 4.95 4.10
N ALA A 191 -10.20 3.83 4.42
CA ALA A 191 -11.63 3.63 4.29
C ALA A 191 -12.40 4.61 5.18
N PHE A 192 -11.94 4.79 6.42
CA PHE A 192 -12.49 5.75 7.35
C PHE A 192 -12.45 7.18 6.78
N ARG A 193 -11.31 7.62 6.26
CA ARG A 193 -11.15 8.93 5.61
C ARG A 193 -12.09 9.13 4.43
N ASN A 194 -12.30 8.08 3.64
CA ASN A 194 -13.13 8.13 2.44
C ASN A 194 -14.63 7.87 2.73
N ASN A 195 -15.02 7.84 3.99
CA ASN A 195 -16.36 7.45 4.43
C ASN A 195 -16.83 6.13 3.80
N GLN A 196 -15.93 5.18 3.64
CA GLN A 196 -16.20 3.87 3.05
C GLN A 196 -16.61 2.89 4.16
N GLY A 197 -17.90 2.48 4.15
CA GLY A 197 -18.44 1.56 5.14
C GLY A 197 -18.10 0.10 4.91
N GLY A 198 -17.74 -0.27 3.67
CA GLY A 198 -17.40 -1.66 3.34
C GLY A 198 -17.38 -1.96 1.86
N ASN A 199 -17.39 -3.26 1.58
CA ASN A 199 -17.39 -3.83 0.24
C ASN A 199 -18.66 -4.68 0.06
N ILE A 200 -19.33 -4.56 -1.07
CA ILE A 200 -20.50 -5.37 -1.41
C ILE A 200 -20.18 -6.24 -2.62
N SER A 201 -20.20 -7.56 -2.43
CA SER A 201 -20.20 -8.51 -3.54
C SER A 201 -21.63 -8.76 -3.97
N VAL A 202 -22.01 -8.28 -5.13
CA VAL A 202 -23.38 -8.41 -5.66
C VAL A 202 -23.66 -9.86 -5.96
N ALA A 203 -24.79 -10.35 -5.45
CA ALA A 203 -25.29 -11.69 -5.70
C ALA A 203 -26.43 -11.62 -6.72
N GLY A 204 -26.14 -11.96 -7.97
CA GLY A 204 -27.09 -11.85 -9.07
C GLY A 204 -27.04 -10.54 -9.84
N ASN A 205 -28.09 -10.20 -10.57
CA ASN A 205 -28.10 -9.04 -11.46
C ASN A 205 -28.39 -7.74 -10.71
N LEU A 206 -27.55 -6.74 -10.98
CA LEU A 206 -27.80 -5.37 -10.56
C LEU A 206 -28.92 -4.77 -11.42
N LYS A 207 -29.85 -4.06 -10.81
CA LYS A 207 -30.97 -3.41 -11.53
C LYS A 207 -30.82 -1.90 -11.50
N LYS A 208 -30.97 -1.29 -12.68
CA LYS A 208 -31.07 0.16 -12.78
C LYS A 208 -32.50 0.60 -12.49
N ILE A 209 -32.69 1.55 -11.59
CA ILE A 209 -34.01 2.13 -11.29
C ILE A 209 -34.26 3.26 -12.27
N PHE A 210 -35.16 3.01 -13.25
CA PHE A 210 -35.61 4.02 -14.19
C PHE A 210 -36.44 5.09 -13.47
N GLY A 211 -36.11 6.36 -13.70
CA GLY A 211 -36.87 7.52 -13.19
C GLY A 211 -36.16 8.36 -12.12
N SER A 212 -35.00 7.97 -11.66
CA SER A 212 -34.17 8.76 -10.74
C SER A 212 -33.05 9.54 -11.44
N THR A 213 -33.23 9.90 -12.70
CA THR A 213 -32.35 10.89 -13.34
C THR A 213 -32.52 12.19 -12.54
N ASN A 214 -31.71 12.31 -11.52
CA ASN A 214 -31.54 13.56 -10.80
C ASN A 214 -31.06 14.57 -11.83
N GLN A 215 -31.88 15.55 -12.17
CA GLN A 215 -31.55 16.61 -13.13
C GLN A 215 -30.33 17.42 -12.73
N ASN A 216 -29.73 17.13 -11.58
CA ASN A 216 -28.48 17.72 -11.09
C ASN A 216 -27.18 17.16 -11.74
N ASN A 217 -27.29 16.21 -12.69
CA ASN A 217 -26.10 15.57 -13.28
C ASN A 217 -25.62 16.19 -14.59
N ILE A 218 -26.06 17.42 -14.95
CA ILE A 218 -25.52 18.16 -16.10
C ILE A 218 -23.99 18.31 -15.93
N TYR A 219 -23.53 18.59 -14.72
CA TYR A 219 -22.12 18.73 -14.40
C TYR A 219 -21.34 17.43 -14.69
N GLU A 220 -21.79 16.29 -14.13
CA GLU A 220 -21.10 15.00 -14.31
C GLU A 220 -21.15 14.52 -15.78
N HIS A 221 -22.28 14.71 -16.44
CA HIS A 221 -22.42 14.38 -17.86
C HIS A 221 -21.51 15.24 -18.75
N LEU A 222 -21.45 16.55 -18.47
CA LEU A 222 -20.53 17.46 -19.16
C LEU A 222 -19.07 17.09 -18.90
N ARG A 223 -18.75 16.82 -17.63
CA ARG A 223 -17.41 16.38 -17.21
C ARG A 223 -17.00 15.12 -17.94
N HIS A 224 -17.83 14.07 -17.91
CA HIS A 224 -17.56 12.78 -18.57
C HIS A 224 -17.34 12.97 -20.09
N ARG A 225 -18.19 13.79 -20.74
CA ARG A 225 -18.06 14.10 -22.17
C ARG A 225 -16.76 14.83 -22.48
N THR A 226 -16.40 15.83 -21.66
CA THR A 226 -15.15 16.59 -21.82
C THR A 226 -13.94 15.71 -21.60
N CYS A 227 -13.95 14.90 -20.56
CA CYS A 227 -12.89 13.96 -20.26
C CYS A 227 -12.71 12.92 -21.37
N GLY A 228 -13.79 12.34 -21.87
CA GLY A 228 -13.72 11.39 -23.00
C GLY A 228 -13.21 12.04 -24.29
N TRP A 229 -13.55 13.30 -24.54
CA TRP A 229 -12.99 14.06 -25.68
C TRP A 229 -11.48 14.29 -25.52
N ILE A 230 -11.02 14.67 -24.32
CA ILE A 230 -9.60 14.87 -24.01
C ILE A 230 -8.81 13.57 -24.20
N ASP A 231 -9.32 12.46 -23.66
CA ASP A 231 -8.65 11.16 -23.78
C ASP A 231 -8.58 10.69 -25.22
N ASN A 232 -9.66 10.84 -25.99
CA ASN A 232 -9.65 10.49 -27.41
C ASN A 232 -8.64 11.31 -28.18
N ASN A 233 -8.53 12.61 -27.93
CA ASN A 233 -7.53 13.46 -28.56
C ASN A 233 -6.10 13.00 -28.24
N LEU A 234 -5.82 12.73 -26.97
CA LEU A 234 -4.51 12.28 -26.53
C LEU A 234 -4.17 10.91 -27.14
N MET A 235 -5.11 9.96 -27.08
CA MET A 235 -4.90 8.62 -27.63
C MET A 235 -4.74 8.62 -29.15
N ASN A 236 -5.47 9.43 -29.88
CA ASN A 236 -5.29 9.58 -31.33
C ASN A 236 -3.89 10.07 -31.71
N SER A 237 -3.24 10.83 -30.84
CA SER A 237 -1.87 11.28 -31.08
C SER A 237 -0.82 10.20 -30.86
N ILE A 238 -1.01 9.30 -29.89
CA ILE A 238 0.05 8.38 -29.41
C ILE A 238 -0.22 6.90 -29.70
N SER A 239 -1.48 6.47 -29.89
CA SER A 239 -1.84 5.04 -29.97
C SER A 239 -1.13 4.29 -31.10
N PHE A 240 -0.82 4.95 -32.19
CA PHE A 240 -0.15 4.33 -33.35
C PHE A 240 1.36 4.10 -33.13
N MET A 241 2.00 4.87 -32.24
CA MET A 241 3.46 4.88 -32.10
C MET A 241 3.95 4.38 -30.75
N ALA A 242 3.12 4.52 -29.71
CA ALA A 242 3.50 4.25 -28.33
C ALA A 242 3.11 2.83 -27.90
N SER A 243 4.01 2.15 -27.19
CA SER A 243 3.69 0.89 -26.50
C SER A 243 2.66 1.13 -25.39
N PRO A 244 1.92 0.09 -24.94
CA PRO A 244 0.96 0.24 -23.85
C PRO A 244 1.53 0.86 -22.57
N LYS A 245 2.78 0.55 -22.21
CA LYS A 245 3.48 1.17 -21.07
C LYS A 245 3.67 2.68 -21.26
N ILE A 246 4.03 3.12 -22.46
CA ILE A 246 4.23 4.54 -22.77
C ILE A 246 2.89 5.27 -22.78
N GLN A 247 1.84 4.66 -23.32
CA GLN A 247 0.49 5.23 -23.29
C GLN A 247 0.03 5.42 -21.84
N ALA A 248 0.21 4.41 -21.00
CA ALA A 248 -0.13 4.46 -19.57
C ALA A 248 0.66 5.55 -18.83
N LEU A 249 1.97 5.71 -19.12
CA LEU A 249 2.80 6.78 -18.56
C LEU A 249 2.26 8.17 -18.94
N VAL A 250 2.04 8.42 -20.21
CA VAL A 250 1.60 9.72 -20.71
C VAL A 250 0.22 10.09 -20.17
N VAL A 251 -0.73 9.15 -20.16
CA VAL A 251 -2.08 9.37 -19.62
C VAL A 251 -2.04 9.61 -18.11
N ALA A 252 -1.27 8.83 -17.35
CA ALA A 252 -1.12 9.03 -15.92
C ALA A 252 -0.54 10.41 -15.59
N MET A 253 0.51 10.84 -16.28
CA MET A 253 1.15 12.15 -16.07
C MET A 253 0.26 13.34 -16.48
N THR A 254 -0.72 13.14 -17.36
CA THR A 254 -1.53 14.22 -17.96
C THR A 254 -2.92 14.31 -17.35
N THR A 255 -3.64 13.20 -17.26
CA THR A 255 -5.03 13.15 -16.80
C THR A 255 -5.21 12.42 -15.46
N GLY A 256 -4.17 11.76 -14.96
CA GLY A 256 -4.20 10.99 -13.70
C GLY A 256 -4.91 9.65 -13.80
N ARG A 257 -5.33 9.24 -15.00
CA ARG A 257 -6.06 8.00 -15.18
C ARG A 257 -5.14 6.81 -15.32
N GLU A 258 -5.58 5.69 -14.80
CA GLU A 258 -4.86 4.43 -14.87
C GLU A 258 -5.28 3.67 -16.13
N LEU A 259 -4.35 3.44 -17.06
CA LEU A 259 -4.53 2.57 -18.22
C LEU A 259 -3.83 1.21 -18.00
N ALA A 260 -4.10 0.27 -18.91
CA ALA A 260 -3.40 -1.02 -18.98
C ALA A 260 -1.88 -0.81 -18.97
N GLY A 261 -1.17 -1.51 -18.05
CA GLY A 261 0.26 -1.34 -17.81
C GLY A 261 0.64 -0.31 -16.73
N TYR A 262 -0.30 0.45 -16.17
CA TYR A 262 -0.02 1.43 -15.11
C TYR A 262 0.58 0.80 -13.85
N ARG A 263 0.16 -0.41 -13.48
CA ARG A 263 0.69 -1.11 -12.30
C ARG A 263 2.17 -1.46 -12.42
N SER A 264 2.59 -1.97 -13.56
CA SER A 264 4.00 -2.27 -13.80
C SER A 264 4.86 -1.01 -13.76
N LEU A 265 4.33 0.10 -14.30
CA LEU A 265 4.95 1.43 -14.17
C LEU A 265 5.06 1.86 -12.71
N ARG A 266 3.97 1.73 -11.95
CA ARG A 266 3.96 2.12 -10.54
C ARG A 266 4.97 1.34 -9.71
N GLN A 267 5.14 0.05 -9.96
CA GLN A 267 6.16 -0.77 -9.30
C GLN A 267 7.58 -0.30 -9.64
N SER A 268 7.88 -0.11 -10.92
CA SER A 268 9.18 0.38 -11.40
C SER A 268 9.50 1.78 -10.83
N PHE A 269 8.51 2.68 -10.84
CA PHE A 269 8.66 4.03 -10.30
C PHE A 269 8.75 4.08 -8.77
N SER A 270 8.11 3.15 -8.08
CA SER A 270 8.26 3.00 -6.63
C SER A 270 9.66 2.50 -6.28
N ALA A 271 10.17 1.53 -7.01
CA ALA A 271 11.54 1.02 -6.84
C ALA A 271 12.62 2.10 -7.08
N SER A 272 12.39 3.01 -8.01
CA SER A 272 13.31 4.13 -8.29
C SER A 272 13.08 5.39 -7.44
N GLY A 273 12.03 5.42 -6.58
CA GLY A 273 11.66 6.62 -5.81
C GLY A 273 11.02 7.74 -6.63
N LEU A 274 10.57 7.43 -7.85
CA LEU A 274 10.06 8.39 -8.83
C LEU A 274 8.53 8.40 -8.92
N SER A 275 7.82 7.73 -8.00
CA SER A 275 6.36 7.63 -7.98
C SER A 275 5.63 8.98 -8.05
N HIS A 276 6.27 10.05 -7.60
CA HIS A 276 5.73 11.41 -7.63
C HIS A 276 5.55 11.97 -9.06
N PHE A 277 6.21 11.42 -10.09
CA PHE A 277 5.98 11.79 -11.50
C PHE A 277 4.74 11.12 -12.09
N LEU A 278 4.32 9.96 -11.55
CA LEU A 278 3.08 9.30 -12.00
C LEU A 278 1.83 9.98 -11.42
N ALA A 279 1.95 10.56 -10.23
CA ALA A 279 0.88 11.32 -9.63
C ALA A 279 0.84 12.74 -10.25
N ILE A 280 -0.36 13.21 -10.59
CA ILE A 280 -0.50 14.61 -11.01
C ILE A 280 -0.12 15.52 -9.84
N SER A 281 0.86 16.37 -10.08
CA SER A 281 1.48 17.20 -9.06
C SER A 281 1.32 18.69 -9.36
N GLY A 282 1.60 19.52 -8.35
CA GLY A 282 1.70 20.97 -8.54
C GLY A 282 2.77 21.37 -9.56
N PHE A 283 3.76 20.53 -9.82
CA PHE A 283 4.75 20.73 -10.87
C PHE A 283 4.11 20.73 -12.27
N ASN A 284 3.21 19.77 -12.58
CA ASN A 284 2.53 19.71 -13.87
C ASN A 284 1.68 20.96 -14.12
N LEU A 285 0.96 21.44 -13.11
CA LEU A 285 0.20 22.69 -13.20
C LEU A 285 1.12 23.91 -13.36
N ALA A 286 2.24 23.96 -12.64
CA ALA A 286 3.20 25.07 -12.78
C ALA A 286 3.83 25.10 -14.19
N VAL A 287 4.14 23.95 -14.78
CA VAL A 287 4.61 23.83 -16.15
C VAL A 287 3.54 24.31 -17.15
N LEU A 288 2.30 23.87 -16.94
CA LEU A 288 1.16 24.33 -17.78
C LEU A 288 0.97 25.84 -17.66
N PHE A 289 1.05 26.41 -16.45
CA PHE A 289 0.99 27.85 -16.23
C PHE A 289 2.12 28.57 -16.94
N GLY A 290 3.35 28.06 -16.90
CA GLY A 290 4.48 28.61 -17.62
C GLY A 290 4.24 28.62 -19.13
N ALA A 291 3.75 27.53 -19.70
CA ALA A 291 3.41 27.43 -21.12
C ALA A 291 2.29 28.42 -21.52
N VAL A 292 1.21 28.46 -20.74
CA VAL A 292 0.10 29.40 -20.95
C VAL A 292 0.58 30.86 -20.84
N TRP A 293 1.43 31.15 -19.83
CA TRP A 293 2.02 32.47 -19.65
C TRP A 293 2.82 32.91 -20.88
N ILE A 294 3.70 32.05 -21.39
CA ILE A 294 4.51 32.33 -22.59
C ILE A 294 3.60 32.59 -23.80
N CYS A 295 2.55 31.78 -23.97
CA CYS A 295 1.58 32.01 -25.05
C CYS A 295 0.90 33.38 -24.91
N MET A 296 0.44 33.76 -23.72
CA MET A 296 -0.21 35.07 -23.49
C MET A 296 0.76 36.24 -23.73
N GLU A 297 2.04 36.02 -23.43
CA GLU A 297 3.10 37.02 -23.67
C GLU A 297 3.37 37.22 -25.15
N LEU A 298 3.42 36.13 -25.92
CA LEU A 298 3.55 36.17 -27.40
C LEU A 298 2.39 36.94 -28.07
N PHE A 299 1.16 36.79 -27.51
CA PHE A 299 -0.02 37.52 -27.95
C PHE A 299 -0.16 38.92 -27.36
N HIS A 300 0.84 39.40 -26.59
CA HIS A 300 0.85 40.73 -25.94
C HIS A 300 -0.41 41.02 -25.09
N MET A 301 -0.96 39.98 -24.44
CA MET A 301 -2.15 40.11 -23.59
C MET A 301 -1.88 41.03 -22.41
N PRO A 302 -2.87 41.91 -22.03
CA PRO A 302 -2.71 42.77 -20.84
C PRO A 302 -2.64 41.96 -19.55
N TRP A 303 -1.88 42.46 -18.56
CA TRP A 303 -1.58 41.79 -17.30
C TRP A 303 -2.81 41.24 -16.57
N ILE A 304 -3.86 42.06 -16.50
CA ILE A 304 -5.13 41.67 -15.85
C ILE A 304 -5.74 40.45 -16.55
N ALA A 305 -5.75 40.44 -17.89
CA ALA A 305 -6.29 39.32 -18.67
C ALA A 305 -5.47 38.02 -18.43
N ARG A 306 -4.14 38.12 -18.27
CA ARG A 306 -3.30 36.98 -17.92
C ARG A 306 -3.73 36.36 -16.59
N GLY A 307 -4.02 37.18 -15.56
CA GLY A 307 -4.50 36.70 -14.28
C GLY A 307 -5.83 35.92 -14.37
N TRP A 308 -6.80 36.46 -15.08
CA TRP A 308 -8.08 35.79 -15.33
C TRP A 308 -7.90 34.49 -16.12
N PHE A 309 -7.01 34.47 -17.08
CA PHE A 309 -6.75 33.28 -17.89
C PHE A 309 -6.07 32.17 -17.07
N LEU A 310 -5.11 32.50 -16.19
CA LEU A 310 -4.54 31.54 -15.25
C LEU A 310 -5.58 30.95 -14.28
N MET A 311 -6.49 31.81 -13.77
CA MET A 311 -7.59 31.35 -12.94
C MET A 311 -8.51 30.39 -13.70
N PHE A 312 -8.88 30.75 -14.94
CA PHE A 312 -9.68 29.88 -15.81
C PHE A 312 -8.97 28.55 -16.09
N THR A 313 -7.68 28.56 -16.40
CA THR A 313 -6.85 27.35 -16.58
C THR A 313 -6.89 26.46 -15.34
N SER A 314 -6.80 27.05 -14.13
CA SER A 314 -6.92 26.30 -12.88
C SER A 314 -8.30 25.66 -12.69
N LEU A 315 -9.36 26.38 -13.04
CA LEU A 315 -10.74 25.85 -12.95
C LEU A 315 -10.96 24.72 -13.94
N VAL A 316 -10.44 24.84 -15.17
CA VAL A 316 -10.50 23.75 -16.17
C VAL A 316 -9.70 22.55 -15.69
N PHE A 317 -8.52 22.75 -15.11
CA PHE A 317 -7.69 21.70 -14.54
C PHE A 317 -8.45 20.94 -13.45
N LEU A 318 -9.08 21.62 -12.49
CA LEU A 318 -9.88 21.01 -11.43
C LEU A 318 -11.15 20.33 -11.96
N PHE A 319 -11.70 20.78 -13.09
CA PHE A 319 -12.86 20.18 -13.73
C PHE A 319 -12.54 18.87 -14.44
N VAL A 320 -11.36 18.79 -15.09
CA VAL A 320 -10.96 17.65 -15.93
C VAL A 320 -10.34 16.52 -15.13
N ILE A 321 -9.50 16.88 -14.13
CA ILE A 321 -8.72 15.91 -13.38
C ILE A 321 -9.49 15.46 -12.14
N ASP A 322 -9.39 14.18 -11.81
CA ASP A 322 -10.01 13.65 -10.60
C ASP A 322 -9.40 14.31 -9.37
N VAL A 323 -10.29 14.80 -8.48
CA VAL A 323 -9.89 15.65 -7.35
C VAL A 323 -9.22 14.81 -6.26
N GLU A 324 -7.92 14.60 -6.43
CA GLU A 324 -7.05 14.17 -5.33
C GLU A 324 -6.56 15.38 -4.52
N THR A 325 -6.11 15.15 -3.27
CA THR A 325 -5.66 16.23 -2.38
C THR A 325 -4.51 17.06 -2.95
N SER A 326 -3.62 16.47 -3.75
CA SER A 326 -2.52 17.16 -4.44
C SER A 326 -3.01 18.07 -5.57
N VAL A 327 -4.00 17.61 -6.33
CA VAL A 327 -4.64 18.33 -7.45
C VAL A 327 -5.44 19.50 -6.92
N MET A 328 -6.26 19.27 -5.88
CA MET A 328 -7.07 20.30 -5.24
C MET A 328 -6.22 21.48 -4.74
N ARG A 329 -5.11 21.17 -4.06
CA ARG A 329 -4.19 22.19 -3.60
C ARG A 329 -3.54 22.96 -4.75
N ALA A 330 -3.05 22.26 -5.77
CA ALA A 330 -2.43 22.90 -6.93
C ALA A 330 -3.43 23.82 -7.63
N GLY A 331 -4.67 23.38 -7.81
CA GLY A 331 -5.75 24.19 -8.39
C GLY A 331 -6.08 25.43 -7.55
N ILE A 332 -6.22 25.28 -6.23
CA ILE A 332 -6.46 26.42 -5.30
C ILE A 332 -5.29 27.41 -5.37
N ALA A 333 -4.05 26.93 -5.30
CA ALA A 333 -2.88 27.79 -5.41
C ALA A 333 -2.85 28.52 -6.77
N GLY A 334 -3.21 27.83 -7.84
CA GLY A 334 -3.31 28.42 -9.18
C GLY A 334 -4.38 29.51 -9.28
N ILE A 335 -5.57 29.30 -8.68
CA ILE A 335 -6.62 30.32 -8.57
C ILE A 335 -6.10 31.54 -7.81
N LEU A 336 -5.44 31.33 -6.66
CA LEU A 336 -4.87 32.41 -5.85
C LEU A 336 -3.80 33.19 -6.61
N VAL A 337 -2.94 32.52 -7.37
CA VAL A 337 -1.96 33.15 -8.25
C VAL A 337 -2.68 33.99 -9.31
N GLY A 338 -3.67 33.41 -9.99
CA GLY A 338 -4.47 34.12 -11.00
C GLY A 338 -5.11 35.39 -10.46
N VAL A 339 -5.77 35.30 -9.27
CA VAL A 339 -6.37 36.43 -8.58
C VAL A 339 -5.31 37.48 -8.18
N SER A 340 -4.16 37.05 -7.65
CA SER A 340 -3.06 37.94 -7.28
C SER A 340 -2.57 38.75 -8.48
N VAL A 341 -2.40 38.08 -9.63
CA VAL A 341 -2.00 38.74 -10.89
C VAL A 341 -3.11 39.66 -11.43
N ALA A 342 -4.37 39.21 -11.46
CA ALA A 342 -5.50 40.00 -11.96
C ALA A 342 -5.76 41.26 -11.13
N CYS A 343 -5.55 41.19 -9.82
CA CYS A 343 -5.73 42.32 -8.91
C CYS A 343 -4.48 43.21 -8.79
N ASP A 344 -3.42 42.91 -9.50
CA ASP A 344 -2.11 43.59 -9.43
C ASP A 344 -1.59 43.70 -7.98
N ARG A 345 -1.84 42.65 -7.18
CA ARG A 345 -1.42 42.57 -5.80
C ARG A 345 -0.38 41.47 -5.66
N GLY A 346 0.86 41.84 -5.33
CA GLY A 346 1.95 40.89 -5.08
C GLY A 346 1.74 40.09 -3.79
N TRP A 347 0.83 39.13 -3.78
CA TRP A 347 0.65 38.26 -2.64
C TRP A 347 1.91 37.38 -2.47
N LYS A 348 2.32 37.22 -1.22
CA LYS A 348 3.48 36.38 -0.91
C LYS A 348 3.10 34.91 -1.02
N ALA A 349 4.00 34.13 -1.61
CA ALA A 349 3.82 32.68 -1.78
C ALA A 349 3.48 31.97 -0.45
N ASP A 350 4.11 32.41 0.66
CA ASP A 350 3.86 31.86 2.00
C ASP A 350 2.39 32.08 2.45
N GLY A 351 1.81 33.25 2.15
CA GLY A 351 0.41 33.55 2.46
C GLY A 351 -0.57 32.72 1.59
N MET A 352 -0.28 32.58 0.29
CA MET A 352 -1.08 31.77 -0.60
C MET A 352 -1.06 30.28 -0.20
N LEU A 353 0.12 29.77 0.19
CA LEU A 353 0.27 28.40 0.69
C LEU A 353 -0.55 28.18 1.97
N ALA A 354 -0.50 29.14 2.90
CA ALA A 354 -1.27 29.08 4.14
C ALA A 354 -2.79 29.07 3.88
N VAL A 355 -3.28 29.97 3.00
CA VAL A 355 -4.70 30.02 2.62
C VAL A 355 -5.14 28.69 1.97
N ALA A 356 -4.33 28.14 1.07
CA ALA A 356 -4.62 26.86 0.44
C ALA A 356 -4.68 25.71 1.47
N ALA A 357 -3.75 25.69 2.45
CA ALA A 357 -3.74 24.70 3.52
C ALA A 357 -4.98 24.80 4.42
N ILE A 358 -5.31 26.02 4.86
CA ILE A 358 -6.49 26.28 5.69
C ILE A 358 -7.75 25.85 4.98
N PHE A 359 -7.91 26.21 3.69
CA PHE A 359 -9.06 25.84 2.91
C PHE A 359 -9.16 24.31 2.74
N THR A 360 -8.05 23.64 2.44
CA THR A 360 -8.03 22.17 2.30
C THR A 360 -8.44 21.48 3.60
N LEU A 361 -7.88 21.91 4.75
CA LEU A 361 -8.19 21.33 6.07
C LEU A 361 -9.62 21.68 6.54
N ALA A 362 -10.15 22.81 6.13
CA ALA A 362 -11.54 23.17 6.41
C ALA A 362 -12.53 22.32 5.61
N CYS A 363 -12.19 21.96 4.36
CA CYS A 363 -13.03 21.08 3.53
C CYS A 363 -12.88 19.59 3.93
N ASP A 364 -11.65 19.17 4.24
CA ASP A 364 -11.33 17.80 4.61
C ASP A 364 -10.30 17.77 5.75
N PRO A 365 -10.72 17.62 7.01
CA PRO A 365 -9.79 17.50 8.14
C PRO A 365 -8.85 16.30 8.01
N TRP A 366 -9.32 15.18 7.42
CA TRP A 366 -8.51 13.98 7.23
C TRP A 366 -7.34 14.17 6.27
N ALA A 367 -7.35 15.25 5.47
CA ALA A 367 -6.22 15.61 4.62
C ALA A 367 -4.91 15.78 5.43
N ALA A 368 -4.99 16.16 6.71
CA ALA A 368 -3.81 16.27 7.58
C ALA A 368 -3.01 14.96 7.69
N TRP A 369 -3.69 13.82 7.69
CA TRP A 369 -3.07 12.49 7.76
C TRP A 369 -2.79 11.88 6.39
N ASN A 370 -3.14 12.56 5.31
CA ASN A 370 -2.89 12.10 3.96
C ASN A 370 -1.43 12.36 3.57
N PRO A 371 -0.63 11.32 3.22
CA PRO A 371 0.75 11.50 2.80
C PRO A 371 0.88 12.43 1.59
N GLY A 372 -0.09 12.44 0.67
CA GLY A 372 -0.11 13.35 -0.46
C GLY A 372 -0.22 14.83 -0.04
N PHE A 373 -0.98 15.15 1.01
CA PHE A 373 -1.01 16.49 1.60
C PHE A 373 0.33 16.84 2.23
N GLN A 374 0.86 15.98 3.10
CA GLN A 374 2.10 16.20 3.83
C GLN A 374 3.29 16.38 2.89
N LEU A 375 3.48 15.47 1.94
CA LEU A 375 4.57 15.52 0.95
C LEU A 375 4.51 16.78 0.11
N SER A 376 3.35 17.17 -0.26
CA SER A 376 3.19 18.25 -1.21
C SER A 376 3.31 19.64 -0.59
N TYR A 377 2.73 19.88 0.61
CA TYR A 377 2.99 21.12 1.35
C TYR A 377 4.44 21.17 1.83
N GLY A 378 4.96 20.02 2.29
CA GLY A 378 6.35 19.86 2.69
C GLY A 378 7.33 20.21 1.57
N ALA A 379 7.10 19.71 0.35
CA ALA A 379 7.95 20.03 -0.79
C ALA A 379 8.00 21.53 -1.11
N VAL A 380 6.86 22.24 -1.08
CA VAL A 380 6.85 23.70 -1.31
C VAL A 380 7.62 24.45 -0.22
N LEU A 381 7.46 24.03 1.05
CA LEU A 381 8.22 24.60 2.16
C LEU A 381 9.73 24.32 2.02
N ALA A 382 10.10 23.10 1.60
CA ALA A 382 11.49 22.74 1.33
C ALA A 382 12.10 23.57 0.21
N LEU A 383 11.37 23.77 -0.89
CA LEU A 383 11.81 24.64 -1.97
C LEU A 383 12.00 26.09 -1.51
N ARG A 384 11.13 26.55 -0.62
CA ARG A 384 11.16 27.93 -0.11
C ARG A 384 12.28 28.20 0.87
N TYR A 385 12.57 27.28 1.76
CA TYR A 385 13.50 27.48 2.87
C TYR A 385 14.78 26.65 2.81
N GLY A 386 14.74 25.49 2.12
CA GLY A 386 15.87 24.57 2.03
C GLY A 386 16.73 24.75 0.79
N SER A 387 16.16 25.16 -0.36
CA SER A 387 16.90 25.20 -1.62
C SER A 387 18.06 26.21 -1.62
N GLU A 388 17.86 27.41 -1.05
CA GLU A 388 18.89 28.45 -1.01
C GLU A 388 20.10 28.08 -0.12
N PRO A 389 19.93 27.58 1.13
CA PRO A 389 21.06 27.07 1.92
C PRO A 389 21.85 25.98 1.23
N ILE A 390 21.15 25.01 0.59
CA ILE A 390 21.78 23.90 -0.13
C ILE A 390 22.52 24.43 -1.37
N GLN A 391 21.90 25.34 -2.13
CA GLN A 391 22.55 25.98 -3.29
C GLN A 391 23.83 26.71 -2.90
N ASN A 392 23.81 27.45 -1.80
CA ASN A 392 24.99 28.16 -1.29
C ASN A 392 26.09 27.17 -0.89
N PHE A 393 25.74 26.05 -0.26
CA PHE A 393 26.66 24.99 0.10
C PHE A 393 27.27 24.33 -1.15
N LEU A 394 26.45 23.90 -2.10
CA LEU A 394 26.91 23.28 -3.33
C LEU A 394 27.70 24.21 -4.24
N SER A 395 27.45 25.50 -4.20
CA SER A 395 28.19 26.51 -4.95
C SER A 395 29.51 26.96 -4.31
N TRP A 396 29.77 26.55 -3.06
CA TRP A 396 31.00 26.91 -2.34
C TRP A 396 32.31 26.42 -3.02
N PRO A 397 32.39 25.16 -3.52
CA PRO A 397 33.59 24.70 -4.22
C PRO A 397 33.93 25.50 -5.48
N TRP A 398 32.89 25.98 -6.19
CA TRP A 398 33.06 26.79 -7.40
C TRP A 398 33.59 28.19 -7.10
N LYS A 399 33.24 28.72 -5.92
CA LYS A 399 33.77 29.99 -5.43
C LYS A 399 35.21 29.84 -4.91
N ALA A 400 35.51 28.64 -4.33
CA ALA A 400 36.84 28.34 -3.79
C ALA A 400 37.87 27.95 -4.88
N LEU A 401 37.39 27.38 -6.03
CA LEU A 401 38.21 26.87 -7.13
C LEU A 401 37.90 27.63 -8.44
N PRO A 402 38.43 28.85 -8.64
CA PRO A 402 38.03 29.72 -9.75
C PRO A 402 38.40 29.22 -11.16
N TRP A 403 39.20 28.14 -11.27
CA TRP A 403 39.53 27.48 -12.54
C TRP A 403 38.44 26.53 -13.05
N LEU A 404 37.62 26.01 -12.16
CA LEU A 404 36.61 24.99 -12.47
C LEU A 404 35.49 25.48 -13.42
N PRO A 405 34.97 26.72 -13.32
CA PRO A 405 33.98 27.26 -14.27
C PRO A 405 34.48 27.44 -15.69
N LYS A 406 35.79 27.36 -15.93
CA LYS A 406 36.34 27.46 -17.28
C LYS A 406 36.13 26.21 -18.13
N ILE A 407 35.86 25.05 -17.49
CA ILE A 407 35.67 23.77 -18.15
C ILE A 407 34.20 23.58 -18.56
N ILE A 408 33.24 24.08 -17.75
CA ILE A 408 31.81 23.95 -17.98
C ILE A 408 31.21 25.37 -18.11
N PRO A 409 30.36 25.66 -19.12
CA PRO A 409 29.69 26.95 -19.26
C PRO A 409 28.96 27.30 -17.96
N SER A 410 29.27 28.44 -17.38
CA SER A 410 28.78 28.90 -16.07
C SER A 410 27.24 28.92 -15.95
N TYR A 411 26.55 29.10 -17.09
CA TYR A 411 25.10 29.09 -17.16
C TYR A 411 24.52 27.68 -16.87
N PHE A 412 24.99 26.65 -17.57
CA PHE A 412 24.51 25.27 -17.38
C PHE A 412 24.81 24.75 -15.98
N LEU A 413 26.01 25.09 -15.47
CA LEU A 413 26.39 24.71 -14.13
C LEU A 413 25.47 25.34 -13.06
N ARG A 414 25.17 26.64 -13.21
CA ARG A 414 24.25 27.34 -12.29
C ARG A 414 22.84 26.76 -12.36
N LEU A 415 22.34 26.47 -13.57
CA LEU A 415 21.04 25.86 -13.76
C LEU A 415 20.97 24.49 -13.09
N PHE A 416 21.99 23.64 -13.33
CA PHE A 416 22.08 22.32 -12.70
C PHE A 416 22.15 22.42 -11.18
N VAL A 417 23.02 23.27 -10.61
CA VAL A 417 23.16 23.43 -9.16
C VAL A 417 21.84 23.94 -8.54
N THR A 418 21.14 24.83 -9.20
CA THR A 418 19.85 25.34 -8.72
C THR A 418 18.79 24.24 -8.74
N ALA A 419 18.66 23.50 -9.85
CA ALA A 419 17.71 22.39 -9.96
C ALA A 419 18.03 21.26 -8.98
N PHE A 420 19.30 20.90 -8.84
CA PHE A 420 19.75 19.85 -7.92
C PHE A 420 19.56 20.25 -6.45
N SER A 421 19.81 21.51 -6.10
CA SER A 421 19.55 22.03 -4.74
C SER A 421 18.07 21.95 -4.39
N ALA A 422 17.18 22.26 -5.34
CA ALA A 422 15.74 22.15 -5.17
C ALA A 422 15.32 20.69 -5.00
N SER A 423 15.87 19.77 -5.81
CA SER A 423 15.59 18.33 -5.71
C SER A 423 16.08 17.74 -4.39
N ILE A 424 17.28 18.11 -3.92
CA ILE A 424 17.80 17.68 -2.60
C ILE A 424 16.91 18.21 -1.48
N ALA A 425 16.51 19.48 -1.52
CA ALA A 425 15.65 20.06 -0.48
C ALA A 425 14.31 19.30 -0.38
N ALA A 426 13.68 19.04 -1.54
CA ALA A 426 12.44 18.28 -1.60
C ALA A 426 12.63 16.83 -1.12
N TRP A 427 13.72 16.18 -1.50
CA TRP A 427 14.06 14.82 -1.08
C TRP A 427 14.29 14.74 0.43
N LEU A 428 15.09 15.62 1.03
CA LEU A 428 15.32 15.64 2.47
C LEU A 428 14.03 15.84 3.26
N MET A 429 13.10 16.66 2.75
CA MET A 429 11.81 16.89 3.38
C MET A 429 10.86 15.71 3.23
N SER A 430 10.88 15.04 2.07
CA SER A 430 9.99 13.91 1.80
C SER A 430 10.40 12.63 2.52
N THR A 431 11.70 12.47 2.79
CA THR A 431 12.26 11.23 3.35
C THR A 431 11.62 10.83 4.69
N PRO A 432 11.54 11.67 5.74
CA PRO A 432 10.90 11.29 7.00
C PRO A 432 9.43 10.89 6.84
N ILE A 433 8.73 11.55 5.92
CA ILE A 433 7.33 11.27 5.62
C ILE A 433 7.19 9.92 4.91
N THR A 434 8.05 9.64 3.91
CA THR A 434 8.03 8.37 3.19
C THR A 434 8.47 7.20 4.08
N GLU A 435 9.44 7.39 4.96
CA GLU A 435 9.83 6.40 5.96
C GLU A 435 8.69 6.08 6.92
N SER A 436 7.96 7.08 7.39
CA SER A 436 6.85 6.87 8.32
C SER A 436 5.64 6.20 7.68
N HIS A 437 5.33 6.51 6.41
CA HIS A 437 4.14 5.97 5.73
C HIS A 437 4.41 4.71 4.93
N PHE A 438 5.61 4.56 4.36
CA PHE A 438 5.92 3.50 3.39
C PHE A 438 7.12 2.65 3.79
N GLY A 439 7.87 3.04 4.81
CA GLY A 439 9.04 2.31 5.30
C GLY A 439 10.16 2.19 4.26
N SER A 440 10.25 3.10 3.31
CA SER A 440 11.22 3.02 2.22
C SER A 440 11.84 4.37 1.86
N VAL A 441 13.11 4.32 1.46
CA VAL A 441 13.89 5.49 1.03
C VAL A 441 14.62 5.19 -0.27
N SER A 442 14.55 6.11 -1.23
CA SER A 442 15.36 6.06 -2.45
C SER A 442 16.49 7.10 -2.39
N ILE A 443 17.73 6.64 -2.41
CA ILE A 443 18.91 7.54 -2.35
C ILE A 443 19.07 8.30 -3.67
N TRP A 444 18.75 7.68 -4.79
CA TRP A 444 18.96 8.25 -6.12
C TRP A 444 17.86 9.24 -6.55
N ALA A 445 16.76 9.32 -5.80
CA ALA A 445 15.57 10.08 -6.20
C ALA A 445 15.85 11.56 -6.45
N ALA A 446 16.71 12.21 -5.65
CA ALA A 446 17.07 13.62 -5.84
C ALA A 446 17.81 13.88 -7.16
N LEU A 447 18.81 13.05 -7.48
CA LEU A 447 19.57 13.15 -8.72
C LEU A 447 18.70 12.81 -9.93
N ALA A 448 17.97 11.72 -9.84
CA ALA A 448 17.06 11.27 -10.89
C ALA A 448 15.99 12.33 -11.20
N SER A 449 15.38 12.93 -10.17
CA SER A 449 14.40 14.00 -10.34
C SER A 449 14.99 15.22 -11.04
N THR A 450 16.24 15.57 -10.76
CA THR A 450 16.92 16.70 -11.41
C THR A 450 17.07 16.47 -12.92
N VAL A 451 17.38 15.24 -13.32
CA VAL A 451 17.57 14.87 -14.75
C VAL A 451 16.22 14.69 -15.46
N LEU A 452 15.25 14.10 -14.78
CA LEU A 452 13.95 13.73 -15.35
C LEU A 452 12.95 14.90 -15.39
N ALA A 453 13.05 15.91 -14.51
CA ALA A 453 12.11 17.02 -14.46
C ALA A 453 11.99 17.81 -15.77
N PRO A 454 13.08 18.14 -16.50
CA PRO A 454 12.96 18.77 -17.81
C PRO A 454 12.19 17.93 -18.83
N LEU A 455 12.43 16.61 -18.86
CA LEU A 455 11.71 15.70 -19.74
C LEU A 455 10.23 15.63 -19.37
N ALA A 456 9.92 15.53 -18.06
CA ALA A 456 8.54 15.56 -17.57
C ALA A 456 7.83 16.86 -17.98
N ALA A 457 8.51 18.01 -17.90
CA ALA A 457 7.95 19.28 -18.36
C ALA A 457 7.61 19.27 -19.86
N ILE A 458 8.51 18.76 -20.71
CA ILE A 458 8.26 18.64 -22.14
C ILE A 458 7.08 17.70 -22.42
N ILE A 459 7.04 16.53 -21.76
CA ILE A 459 5.93 15.57 -21.86
C ILE A 459 4.62 16.25 -21.48
N THR A 460 4.58 16.96 -20.33
CA THR A 460 3.37 17.64 -19.85
C THR A 460 2.85 18.67 -20.87
N VAL A 461 3.72 19.49 -21.47
CA VAL A 461 3.32 20.50 -22.47
C VAL A 461 2.80 19.83 -23.74
N LEU A 462 3.55 18.88 -24.30
CA LEU A 462 3.17 18.18 -25.53
C LEU A 462 1.87 17.38 -25.34
N ALA A 463 1.72 16.69 -24.24
CA ALA A 463 0.52 15.95 -23.92
C ALA A 463 -0.70 16.87 -23.71
N SER A 464 -0.52 18.01 -23.03
CA SER A 464 -1.60 19.00 -22.87
C SER A 464 -2.05 19.59 -24.22
N LEU A 465 -1.12 19.84 -25.14
CA LEU A 465 -1.44 20.25 -26.50
C LEU A 465 -2.16 19.12 -27.26
N SER A 466 -1.71 17.89 -27.13
CA SER A 466 -2.36 16.73 -27.73
C SER A 466 -3.78 16.53 -27.20
N CYS A 467 -4.06 16.79 -25.93
CA CYS A 467 -5.40 16.77 -25.35
C CYS A 467 -6.36 17.77 -26.02
N LEU A 468 -5.84 18.90 -26.52
CA LEU A 468 -6.67 19.94 -27.13
C LEU A 468 -6.90 19.73 -28.64
N ILE A 469 -5.87 19.33 -29.37
CA ILE A 469 -5.88 19.32 -30.84
C ILE A 469 -5.39 18.00 -31.46
N GLY A 470 -5.16 16.95 -30.67
CA GLY A 470 -4.57 15.68 -31.13
C GLY A 470 -5.44 14.89 -32.10
N SER A 471 -6.75 15.13 -32.16
CA SER A 471 -7.64 14.49 -33.15
C SER A 471 -7.45 15.01 -34.59
N ILE A 472 -6.74 16.12 -34.80
CA ILE A 472 -6.40 16.59 -36.12
C ILE A 472 -5.24 15.71 -36.66
N PRO A 473 -5.45 14.87 -37.69
CA PRO A 473 -4.52 13.77 -37.99
C PRO A 473 -3.07 14.19 -38.16
N LEU A 474 -2.83 15.25 -38.93
CA LEU A 474 -1.47 15.77 -39.19
C LEU A 474 -0.85 16.39 -37.92
N VAL A 475 -1.63 17.15 -37.17
CA VAL A 475 -1.19 17.81 -35.93
C VAL A 475 -0.94 16.74 -34.83
N GLY A 476 -1.84 15.79 -34.70
CA GLY A 476 -1.70 14.67 -33.75
C GLY A 476 -0.43 13.86 -34.02
N PHE A 477 -0.10 13.59 -35.29
CA PHE A 477 1.15 12.91 -35.65
C PHE A 477 2.39 13.72 -35.24
N PHE A 478 2.45 15.02 -35.60
CA PHE A 478 3.60 15.87 -35.26
C PHE A 478 3.76 16.15 -33.77
N LEU A 479 2.68 16.11 -32.99
CA LEU A 479 2.73 16.18 -31.51
C LEU A 479 3.06 14.82 -30.90
N GLY A 480 2.50 13.74 -31.41
CA GLY A 480 2.65 12.38 -30.88
C GLY A 480 4.05 11.82 -31.04
N LEU A 481 4.73 12.14 -32.14
CA LEU A 481 6.09 11.66 -32.39
C LEU A 481 7.10 12.13 -31.32
N PRO A 482 7.28 13.45 -31.07
CA PRO A 482 8.17 13.90 -30.00
C PRO A 482 7.67 13.50 -28.61
N LEU A 483 6.35 13.48 -28.38
CA LEU A 483 5.77 13.03 -27.12
C LEU A 483 6.16 11.58 -26.80
N THR A 484 6.02 10.68 -27.77
CA THR A 484 6.41 9.26 -27.62
C THR A 484 7.91 9.11 -27.44
N LEU A 485 8.73 9.89 -28.17
CA LEU A 485 10.19 9.85 -28.03
C LEU A 485 10.64 10.27 -26.63
N PHE A 486 10.15 11.41 -26.13
CA PHE A 486 10.50 11.89 -24.79
C PHE A 486 9.96 10.99 -23.68
N ALA A 487 8.76 10.43 -23.84
CA ALA A 487 8.20 9.47 -22.89
C ALA A 487 8.99 8.16 -22.87
N THR A 488 9.47 7.67 -24.02
CA THR A 488 10.35 6.50 -24.11
C THR A 488 11.68 6.75 -23.40
N LEU A 489 12.30 7.91 -23.67
CA LEU A 489 13.55 8.29 -23.00
C LEU A 489 13.37 8.43 -21.50
N PHE A 490 12.27 9.03 -21.07
CA PHE A 490 11.93 9.19 -19.66
C PHE A 490 11.78 7.82 -18.96
N LEU A 491 11.04 6.90 -19.58
CA LEU A 491 10.84 5.54 -19.05
C LEU A 491 12.17 4.78 -18.98
N TRP A 492 12.98 4.83 -20.03
CA TRP A 492 14.28 4.17 -20.06
C TRP A 492 15.22 4.66 -18.96
N LEU A 493 15.28 5.97 -18.73
CA LEU A 493 16.07 6.54 -17.63
C LEU A 493 15.51 6.15 -16.26
N ALA A 494 14.18 6.17 -16.07
CA ALA A 494 13.54 5.80 -14.81
C ALA A 494 13.78 4.32 -14.46
N ASP A 495 13.65 3.42 -15.43
CA ASP A 495 13.95 1.99 -15.27
C ASP A 495 15.44 1.77 -14.95
N GLY A 496 16.35 2.53 -15.61
CA GLY A 496 17.77 2.48 -15.31
C GLY A 496 18.10 2.90 -13.87
N VAL A 497 17.43 3.91 -13.33
CA VAL A 497 17.60 4.32 -11.92
C VAL A 497 17.13 3.21 -10.97
N GLY A 498 16.03 2.52 -11.30
CA GLY A 498 15.51 1.41 -10.49
C GLY A 498 16.47 0.22 -10.37
N GLN A 499 17.40 0.08 -11.32
CA GLN A 499 18.41 -0.99 -11.32
C GLN A 499 19.71 -0.61 -10.58
N LEU A 500 19.87 0.64 -10.13
CA LEU A 500 21.03 1.06 -9.39
C LEU A 500 21.09 0.41 -7.99
N PRO A 501 22.30 0.12 -7.45
CA PRO A 501 22.43 -0.37 -6.09
C PRO A 501 21.78 0.57 -5.08
N ALA A 502 21.03 0.03 -4.13
CA ALA A 502 20.29 0.79 -3.13
C ALA A 502 19.28 1.80 -3.71
N ALA A 503 18.71 1.51 -4.91
CA ALA A 503 17.68 2.36 -5.51
C ALA A 503 16.47 2.54 -4.59
N ASN A 504 16.13 1.49 -3.86
CA ASN A 504 15.10 1.53 -2.81
C ASN A 504 15.60 0.75 -1.58
N ILE A 505 15.77 1.45 -0.48
CA ILE A 505 16.12 0.86 0.82
C ILE A 505 14.82 0.70 1.60
N VAL A 506 14.44 -0.53 1.90
CA VAL A 506 13.26 -0.84 2.69
C VAL A 506 13.72 -1.15 4.10
N GLY A 507 13.42 -0.25 5.05
CA GLY A 507 13.82 -0.37 6.46
C GLY A 507 12.66 -0.71 7.41
N GLY A 508 11.42 -0.57 6.94
CA GLY A 508 10.22 -0.61 7.79
C GLY A 508 9.74 0.78 8.20
N ALA A 509 8.45 0.89 8.54
CA ALA A 509 7.85 2.17 8.88
C ALA A 509 8.29 2.65 10.27
N ILE A 510 8.80 3.88 10.33
CA ILE A 510 9.12 4.53 11.61
C ILE A 510 7.87 5.15 12.24
N PRO A 511 7.81 5.31 13.57
CA PRO A 511 6.73 6.02 14.23
C PRO A 511 6.61 7.47 13.76
N TRP A 512 5.40 7.99 13.66
CA TRP A 512 5.15 9.37 13.20
C TRP A 512 5.86 10.45 14.03
N TRP A 513 6.02 10.22 15.34
CA TRP A 513 6.73 11.16 16.22
C TRP A 513 8.24 11.27 15.88
N TRP A 514 8.85 10.17 15.39
CA TRP A 514 10.24 10.17 14.92
C TRP A 514 10.37 11.08 13.69
N ALA A 515 9.50 10.92 12.70
CA ALA A 515 9.47 11.78 11.52
C ALA A 515 9.27 13.27 11.88
N VAL A 516 8.44 13.56 12.89
CA VAL A 516 8.24 14.95 13.37
C VAL A 516 9.53 15.54 13.96
N ILE A 517 10.27 14.77 14.75
CA ILE A 517 11.56 15.23 15.33
C ILE A 517 12.58 15.45 14.21
N GLU A 518 12.64 14.54 13.24
CA GLU A 518 13.55 14.63 12.10
C GLU A 518 13.26 15.85 11.22
N LEU A 519 11.99 16.11 10.90
CA LEU A 519 11.57 17.33 10.22
C LEU A 519 11.87 18.59 11.03
N GLY A 520 11.66 18.54 12.34
CA GLY A 520 12.01 19.64 13.25
C GLY A 520 13.51 19.97 13.22
N ALA A 521 14.36 18.95 13.23
CA ALA A 521 15.81 19.10 13.10
C ALA A 521 16.18 19.70 11.73
N LEU A 522 15.58 19.23 10.65
CA LEU A 522 15.81 19.74 9.29
C LEU A 522 15.44 21.23 9.18
N TYR A 523 14.26 21.61 9.68
CA TYR A 523 13.85 23.02 9.69
C TYR A 523 14.73 23.91 10.61
N ALA A 524 15.13 23.42 11.76
CA ALA A 524 16.07 24.13 12.64
C ALA A 524 17.40 24.38 11.92
N CYS A 525 17.88 23.40 11.14
CA CYS A 525 19.08 23.56 10.32
C CYS A 525 18.89 24.65 9.23
N TRP A 526 17.74 24.72 8.57
CA TRP A 526 17.50 25.68 7.47
C TRP A 526 17.21 27.10 7.96
N LEU A 527 16.47 27.24 9.06
CA LEU A 527 15.97 28.54 9.55
C LEU A 527 16.90 29.24 10.55
N SER A 528 17.75 28.48 11.24
CA SER A 528 18.64 29.09 12.25
C SER A 528 19.78 29.89 11.61
N ASN A 529 20.07 31.05 12.17
CA ASN A 529 21.26 31.82 11.81
C ASN A 529 22.48 31.46 12.68
N ALA A 530 22.28 30.78 13.81
CA ALA A 530 23.34 30.38 14.71
C ALA A 530 24.07 29.13 14.21
N PHE A 531 25.37 29.25 13.96
CA PHE A 531 26.19 28.16 13.43
C PHE A 531 26.09 26.86 14.25
N PHE A 532 26.21 26.96 15.58
CA PHE A 532 26.13 25.81 16.48
C PHE A 532 24.75 25.10 16.41
N ILE A 533 23.66 25.87 16.32
CA ILE A 533 22.31 25.29 16.20
C ILE A 533 22.19 24.56 14.86
N ARG A 534 22.70 25.13 13.78
CA ARG A 534 22.70 24.49 12.46
C ARG A 534 23.46 23.16 12.46
N CYS A 535 24.68 23.18 13.04
CA CYS A 535 25.49 21.95 13.12
C CYS A 535 24.83 20.90 14.01
N ALA A 536 24.33 21.27 15.19
CA ALA A 536 23.65 20.34 16.09
C ALA A 536 22.38 19.75 15.44
N ALA A 537 21.57 20.59 14.79
CA ALA A 537 20.36 20.18 14.10
C ALA A 537 20.67 19.26 12.90
N PHE A 538 21.71 19.55 12.14
CA PHE A 538 22.16 18.69 11.04
C PHE A 538 22.66 17.33 11.55
N LEU A 539 23.45 17.31 12.60
CA LEU A 539 23.94 16.07 13.21
C LEU A 539 22.77 15.24 13.78
N LEU A 540 21.79 15.89 14.41
CA LEU A 540 20.59 15.23 14.90
C LEU A 540 19.79 14.63 13.74
N PHE A 541 19.58 15.38 12.66
CA PHE A 541 18.90 14.87 11.46
C PHE A 541 19.62 13.65 10.88
N VAL A 542 20.93 13.71 10.69
CA VAL A 542 21.73 12.60 10.18
C VAL A 542 21.64 11.38 11.11
N PHE A 543 21.73 11.58 12.41
CA PHE A 543 21.62 10.52 13.41
C PHE A 543 20.23 9.84 13.34
N LEU A 544 19.17 10.62 13.26
CA LEU A 544 17.80 10.10 13.16
C LEU A 544 17.58 9.37 11.84
N PHE A 545 18.04 9.92 10.72
CA PHE A 545 17.95 9.31 9.40
C PHE A 545 18.62 7.94 9.35
N PHE A 546 19.87 7.84 9.80
CA PHE A 546 20.53 6.52 9.87
C PHE A 546 19.90 5.61 10.92
N GLY A 547 19.42 6.17 12.05
CA GLY A 547 18.67 5.42 13.04
C GLY A 547 17.39 4.79 12.49
N ALA A 548 16.67 5.51 11.62
CA ALA A 548 15.46 5.04 10.97
C ALA A 548 15.72 3.81 10.06
N LEU A 549 16.85 3.78 9.36
CA LEU A 549 17.22 2.64 8.50
C LEU A 549 17.45 1.34 9.30
N PHE A 550 17.83 1.45 10.58
CA PHE A 550 18.09 0.30 11.45
C PHE A 550 16.99 0.04 12.49
N TYR A 551 15.98 0.90 12.57
CA TYR A 551 14.92 0.85 13.58
C TYR A 551 14.20 -0.51 13.68
N PRO A 552 13.78 -1.16 12.59
CA PRO A 552 13.09 -2.43 12.66
C PRO A 552 13.98 -3.58 13.16
N SER A 553 15.26 -3.57 12.79
CA SER A 553 16.21 -4.62 13.17
C SER A 553 16.56 -4.60 14.67
N THR A 554 16.46 -3.44 15.32
CA THR A 554 16.80 -3.30 16.75
C THR A 554 15.66 -3.77 17.67
N LEU A 555 14.40 -3.60 17.26
CA LEU A 555 13.26 -4.09 18.02
C LEU A 555 13.14 -5.62 18.05
N GLU A 556 13.51 -6.27 16.94
CA GLU A 556 13.47 -7.74 16.86
C GLU A 556 14.61 -8.43 17.62
N VAL A 557 15.79 -7.82 17.67
CA VAL A 557 16.96 -8.39 18.40
C VAL A 557 16.65 -8.52 19.90
N VAL A 558 15.84 -7.64 20.49
CA VAL A 558 15.45 -7.68 21.91
C VAL A 558 14.49 -8.82 22.22
N SER A 559 13.71 -9.32 21.23
CA SER A 559 12.71 -10.38 21.43
C SER A 559 13.19 -11.79 21.09
N ARG A 560 14.43 -11.96 20.60
CA ARG A 560 14.91 -13.22 20.01
C ARG A 560 15.53 -14.23 20.99
N THR A 561 15.51 -14.01 22.28
CA THR A 561 16.45 -14.72 23.16
C THR A 561 16.03 -16.12 23.64
N ASP A 562 14.78 -16.55 23.51
CA ASP A 562 14.33 -17.80 24.20
C ASP A 562 13.57 -18.83 23.34
N TRP A 563 13.37 -18.62 22.04
CA TRP A 563 12.67 -19.59 21.19
C TRP A 563 13.61 -20.36 20.25
N LYS A 564 13.23 -21.62 19.94
CA LYS A 564 14.02 -22.54 19.09
C LYS A 564 13.47 -22.69 17.68
N LEU A 565 12.17 -22.87 17.58
CA LEU A 565 11.44 -23.01 16.33
C LEU A 565 10.19 -22.14 16.37
N ARG A 566 9.84 -21.55 15.24
CA ARG A 566 8.61 -20.78 15.09
C ARG A 566 8.00 -21.10 13.73
N MET A 567 6.71 -21.37 13.68
CA MET A 567 5.97 -21.47 12.44
C MET A 567 4.92 -20.36 12.39
N THR A 568 4.94 -19.59 11.34
CA THR A 568 3.90 -18.58 11.07
C THR A 568 3.14 -18.94 9.80
N THR A 569 1.83 -19.21 9.92
CA THR A 569 0.92 -19.43 8.79
C THR A 569 0.29 -18.11 8.39
N ILE A 570 0.57 -17.67 7.18
CA ILE A 570 0.07 -16.40 6.64
C ILE A 570 -1.39 -16.57 6.19
N SER A 571 -2.26 -15.63 6.53
CA SER A 571 -3.66 -15.61 6.08
C SER A 571 -3.75 -15.16 4.62
N VAL A 572 -3.59 -16.09 3.69
CA VAL A 572 -3.61 -15.83 2.24
C VAL A 572 -5.01 -16.03 1.61
N GLY A 573 -5.99 -16.50 2.37
CA GLY A 573 -7.31 -16.90 1.87
C GLY A 573 -7.32 -18.35 1.36
N ASP A 574 -7.86 -18.60 0.15
CA ASP A 574 -7.76 -19.93 -0.47
C ASP A 574 -6.35 -20.12 -1.02
N GLY A 575 -5.50 -20.79 -0.24
CA GLY A 575 -4.11 -21.05 -0.54
C GLY A 575 -3.30 -21.36 0.72
N SER A 576 -2.00 -21.56 0.56
CA SER A 576 -1.11 -21.94 1.65
C SER A 576 0.20 -21.15 1.61
N ALA A 577 0.64 -20.69 2.80
CA ALA A 577 1.95 -20.10 2.99
C ALA A 577 2.35 -20.24 4.48
N HIS A 578 3.37 -21.06 4.74
CA HIS A 578 3.89 -21.31 6.08
C HIS A 578 5.35 -20.90 6.16
N VAL A 579 5.66 -19.98 7.02
CA VAL A 579 7.04 -19.55 7.30
C VAL A 579 7.53 -20.29 8.53
N VAL A 580 8.58 -21.08 8.39
CA VAL A 580 9.24 -21.77 9.50
C VAL A 580 10.57 -21.10 9.74
N GLU A 581 10.72 -20.56 10.95
CA GLU A 581 11.88 -19.78 11.38
C GLU A 581 12.64 -20.51 12.48
N THR A 582 13.94 -20.43 12.41
CA THR A 582 14.84 -20.64 13.54
C THR A 582 15.57 -19.31 13.80
N PRO A 583 16.36 -19.16 14.87
CA PRO A 583 17.10 -17.92 15.10
C PRO A 583 17.99 -17.46 13.93
N ASN A 584 18.46 -18.37 13.07
CA ASN A 584 19.40 -18.05 11.97
C ASN A 584 18.87 -18.40 10.59
N SER A 585 17.70 -19.05 10.46
CA SER A 585 17.15 -19.45 9.17
C SER A 585 15.68 -19.07 9.01
N CYS A 586 15.28 -18.85 7.76
CA CYS A 586 13.92 -18.61 7.35
C CYS A 586 13.59 -19.53 6.17
N VAL A 587 12.57 -20.34 6.33
CA VAL A 587 12.12 -21.36 5.36
C VAL A 587 10.67 -21.12 5.04
N LEU A 588 10.29 -21.26 3.78
CA LEU A 588 8.92 -21.13 3.31
C LEU A 588 8.41 -22.48 2.82
N PHE A 589 7.31 -22.96 3.38
CA PHE A 589 6.58 -24.12 2.90
C PHE A 589 5.29 -23.66 2.25
N ASP A 590 5.18 -23.86 0.96
CA ASP A 590 4.21 -23.28 0.05
C ASP A 590 4.16 -21.74 0.05
N ALA A 591 3.76 -21.17 -1.06
CA ALA A 591 3.59 -19.75 -1.25
C ALA A 591 2.60 -19.47 -2.37
N GLY A 592 1.31 -19.60 -2.07
CA GLY A 592 0.31 -19.40 -3.10
C GLY A 592 -1.04 -18.93 -2.58
N THR A 593 -1.83 -18.36 -3.47
CA THR A 593 -3.23 -17.99 -3.23
C THR A 593 -3.98 -17.84 -4.54
N ILE A 594 -5.22 -18.27 -4.57
CA ILE A 594 -6.17 -18.00 -5.67
C ILE A 594 -7.23 -16.96 -5.30
N SER A 595 -7.34 -16.62 -4.02
CA SER A 595 -8.31 -15.64 -3.52
C SER A 595 -7.85 -14.21 -3.68
N ARG A 596 -6.54 -13.98 -3.68
CA ARG A 596 -5.93 -12.64 -3.67
C ARG A 596 -4.88 -12.51 -4.75
N ARG A 597 -5.07 -11.54 -5.63
CA ARG A 597 -4.06 -11.21 -6.64
C ARG A 597 -2.88 -10.52 -6.02
N ASN A 598 -1.71 -10.80 -6.55
CA ASN A 598 -0.44 -10.33 -6.02
C ASN A 598 -0.31 -10.69 -4.53
N GLY A 599 -0.70 -11.92 -4.19
CA GLY A 599 -0.61 -12.42 -2.82
C GLY A 599 0.82 -12.40 -2.28
N GLY A 600 1.81 -12.62 -3.15
CA GLY A 600 3.22 -12.47 -2.81
C GLY A 600 3.55 -11.06 -2.35
N SER A 601 3.38 -10.06 -3.21
CA SER A 601 3.76 -8.68 -2.93
C SER A 601 2.89 -7.99 -1.88
N LYS A 602 1.62 -8.40 -1.70
CA LYS A 602 0.69 -7.76 -0.78
C LYS A 602 0.61 -8.41 0.59
N LEU A 603 0.84 -9.72 0.69
CA LEU A 603 0.64 -10.48 1.92
C LEU A 603 1.94 -11.16 2.38
N ILE A 604 2.56 -11.99 1.51
CA ILE A 604 3.67 -12.84 1.92
C ILE A 604 4.97 -12.03 2.10
N VAL A 605 5.35 -11.24 1.11
CA VAL A 605 6.55 -10.39 1.17
C VAL A 605 6.50 -9.40 2.34
N PRO A 606 5.41 -8.64 2.57
CA PRO A 606 5.31 -7.79 3.75
C PRO A 606 5.39 -8.57 5.06
N ALA A 607 4.79 -9.76 5.15
CA ALA A 607 4.85 -10.59 6.33
C ALA A 607 6.28 -11.11 6.60
N LEU A 608 6.99 -11.59 5.57
CA LEU A 608 8.39 -12.00 5.66
C LEU A 608 9.29 -10.85 6.14
N LYS A 609 9.09 -9.65 5.59
CA LYS A 609 9.83 -8.45 6.01
C LYS A 609 9.51 -8.06 7.45
N ALA A 610 8.25 -8.11 7.86
CA ALA A 610 7.82 -7.82 9.24
C ALA A 610 8.33 -8.85 10.25
N MET A 611 8.55 -10.09 9.82
CA MET A 611 9.17 -11.14 10.64
C MET A 611 10.71 -11.08 10.64
N GLY A 612 11.31 -10.16 9.87
CA GLY A 612 12.76 -9.95 9.81
C GLY A 612 13.52 -10.97 8.96
N CYS A 613 12.86 -11.71 8.09
CA CYS A 613 13.50 -12.58 7.12
C CYS A 613 14.33 -11.72 6.15
N LYS A 614 15.63 -12.00 6.05
CA LYS A 614 16.55 -11.29 5.14
C LYS A 614 16.78 -12.05 3.85
N LYS A 615 16.76 -13.38 3.92
CA LYS A 615 16.87 -14.33 2.82
C LYS A 615 16.03 -15.55 3.14
N LEU A 616 15.74 -16.37 2.16
CA LEU A 616 15.08 -17.66 2.33
C LEU A 616 16.10 -18.79 2.10
N ASN A 617 16.35 -19.59 3.12
CA ASN A 617 17.27 -20.73 3.04
C ASN A 617 16.67 -21.86 2.19
N ALA A 618 15.36 -22.03 2.25
CA ALA A 618 14.64 -22.98 1.43
C ALA A 618 13.22 -22.51 1.13
N VAL A 619 12.71 -22.86 -0.03
CA VAL A 619 11.29 -22.79 -0.38
C VAL A 619 10.86 -24.19 -0.82
N PHE A 620 9.84 -24.73 -0.15
CA PHE A 620 9.26 -26.03 -0.48
C PHE A 620 7.94 -25.83 -1.22
N ILE A 621 7.74 -26.53 -2.33
CA ILE A 621 6.50 -26.55 -3.08
C ILE A 621 5.89 -27.94 -2.90
N SER A 622 4.74 -28.00 -2.21
CA SER A 622 4.10 -29.28 -1.90
C SER A 622 3.62 -30.01 -3.15
N HIS A 623 2.91 -29.34 -4.05
CA HIS A 623 2.36 -29.92 -5.27
C HIS A 623 2.03 -28.84 -6.33
N PRO A 624 1.75 -29.22 -7.59
CA PRO A 624 1.63 -28.27 -8.71
C PRO A 624 0.27 -27.55 -8.85
N HIS A 625 -0.37 -27.13 -7.75
CA HIS A 625 -1.54 -26.26 -7.79
C HIS A 625 -1.17 -24.80 -7.47
N LEU A 626 -1.81 -23.86 -8.16
CA LEU A 626 -1.50 -22.42 -8.07
C LEU A 626 -1.65 -21.84 -6.66
N ASP A 627 -2.53 -22.36 -5.84
CA ASP A 627 -2.75 -21.95 -4.46
C ASP A 627 -1.57 -22.34 -3.52
N HIS A 628 -0.54 -23.03 -4.03
CA HIS A 628 0.66 -23.41 -3.29
C HIS A 628 1.96 -22.78 -3.80
N PHE A 629 1.99 -22.22 -5.03
CA PHE A 629 3.22 -21.64 -5.57
C PHE A 629 3.05 -20.32 -6.33
N SER A 630 1.84 -19.82 -6.51
CA SER A 630 1.57 -18.66 -7.38
C SER A 630 2.30 -17.39 -6.97
N ALA A 631 2.70 -17.24 -5.71
CA ALA A 631 3.40 -16.08 -5.20
C ALA A 631 4.93 -16.14 -5.30
N ILE A 632 5.50 -17.29 -5.69
CA ILE A 632 6.96 -17.48 -5.72
C ILE A 632 7.67 -16.47 -6.63
N PRO A 633 7.21 -16.16 -7.85
CA PRO A 633 7.88 -15.15 -8.68
C PRO A 633 8.02 -13.79 -8.02
N GLU A 634 7.00 -13.35 -7.28
CA GLU A 634 7.03 -12.08 -6.56
C GLU A 634 8.02 -12.13 -5.38
N ILE A 635 8.17 -13.29 -4.74
CA ILE A 635 9.10 -13.49 -3.63
C ILE A 635 10.55 -13.52 -4.13
N VAL A 636 10.84 -14.18 -5.26
CA VAL A 636 12.17 -14.23 -5.89
C VAL A 636 12.67 -12.82 -6.24
N ASN A 637 11.78 -11.93 -6.67
CA ASN A 637 12.12 -10.54 -6.98
C ASN A 637 12.54 -9.72 -5.74
N GLU A 638 12.17 -10.16 -4.54
CA GLU A 638 12.38 -9.39 -3.30
C GLU A 638 13.35 -10.06 -2.32
N PHE A 639 13.51 -11.38 -2.40
CA PHE A 639 14.34 -12.16 -1.51
C PHE A 639 15.30 -13.07 -2.28
N GLN A 640 16.53 -13.16 -1.80
CA GLN A 640 17.45 -14.19 -2.24
C GLN A 640 17.00 -15.54 -1.70
N ILE A 641 16.79 -16.52 -2.60
CA ILE A 641 16.43 -17.90 -2.26
C ILE A 641 17.64 -18.80 -2.53
N GLU A 642 18.06 -19.59 -1.53
CA GLU A 642 19.21 -20.50 -1.69
C GLU A 642 18.80 -21.74 -2.48
N HIS A 643 17.69 -22.38 -2.12
CA HIS A 643 17.16 -23.59 -2.77
C HIS A 643 15.66 -23.59 -2.86
N VAL A 644 15.14 -24.10 -3.97
CA VAL A 644 13.72 -24.47 -4.12
C VAL A 644 13.63 -25.99 -4.20
N TYR A 645 12.73 -26.57 -3.42
CA TYR A 645 12.48 -27.99 -3.40
C TYR A 645 11.05 -28.28 -3.87
N ALA A 646 10.88 -29.29 -4.70
CA ALA A 646 9.57 -29.70 -5.22
C ALA A 646 9.50 -31.22 -5.39
N THR A 647 8.33 -31.73 -5.76
CA THR A 647 8.17 -33.14 -6.07
C THR A 647 8.71 -33.47 -7.47
N GLU A 648 9.07 -34.74 -7.72
CA GLU A 648 9.39 -35.19 -9.07
C GLU A 648 8.26 -34.94 -10.07
N ALA A 649 7.01 -35.06 -9.62
CA ALA A 649 5.84 -34.81 -10.45
C ALA A 649 5.76 -33.35 -10.90
N PHE A 650 6.11 -32.41 -10.01
CA PHE A 650 6.21 -31.00 -10.34
C PHE A 650 7.26 -30.75 -11.43
N LEU A 651 8.45 -31.29 -11.27
CA LEU A 651 9.57 -31.10 -12.21
C LEU A 651 9.33 -31.71 -13.60
N LYS A 652 8.49 -32.74 -13.70
CA LYS A 652 8.11 -33.33 -14.99
C LYS A 652 7.20 -32.43 -15.84
N ILE A 653 6.53 -31.45 -15.23
CA ILE A 653 5.70 -30.47 -15.94
C ILE A 653 6.61 -29.30 -16.40
N ASN A 654 7.43 -29.55 -17.41
CA ASN A 654 8.44 -28.60 -17.88
C ASN A 654 7.98 -27.70 -19.05
N SER A 655 6.77 -27.85 -19.54
CA SER A 655 6.25 -27.00 -20.62
C SER A 655 5.76 -25.66 -20.04
N VAL A 656 6.24 -24.56 -20.57
CA VAL A 656 5.83 -23.17 -20.22
C VAL A 656 4.35 -22.87 -20.51
N GLN A 657 3.66 -23.75 -21.23
CA GLN A 657 2.20 -23.67 -21.40
C GLN A 657 1.43 -23.97 -20.12
N TYR A 658 2.08 -24.58 -19.13
CA TYR A 658 1.51 -24.87 -17.82
C TYR A 658 2.20 -24.06 -16.73
N ALA A 659 1.46 -23.64 -15.73
CA ALA A 659 1.96 -22.80 -14.64
C ALA A 659 3.22 -23.35 -13.92
N PRO A 660 3.34 -24.66 -13.60
CA PRO A 660 4.56 -25.19 -13.02
C PRO A 660 5.78 -25.06 -13.95
N GLY A 661 5.60 -25.38 -15.24
CA GLY A 661 6.69 -25.26 -16.23
C GLY A 661 7.15 -23.81 -16.42
N PHE A 662 6.22 -22.87 -16.41
CA PHE A 662 6.56 -21.45 -16.42
C PHE A 662 7.37 -21.06 -15.17
N LEU A 663 6.95 -21.49 -13.97
CA LEU A 663 7.71 -21.21 -12.75
C LEU A 663 9.13 -21.81 -12.80
N LEU A 664 9.27 -23.02 -13.32
CA LEU A 664 10.58 -23.67 -13.47
C LEU A 664 11.51 -22.85 -14.40
N GLN A 665 10.98 -22.39 -15.54
CA GLN A 665 11.74 -21.52 -16.44
C GLN A 665 12.11 -20.20 -15.75
N PHE A 666 11.16 -19.55 -15.07
CA PHE A 666 11.39 -18.33 -14.33
C PHE A 666 12.48 -18.48 -13.26
N LEU A 667 12.46 -19.57 -12.48
CA LEU A 667 13.48 -19.85 -11.47
C LEU A 667 14.86 -20.09 -12.11
N GLN A 668 14.90 -20.77 -13.24
CA GLN A 668 16.13 -20.98 -14.01
C GLN A 668 16.71 -19.65 -14.52
N ASP A 669 15.88 -18.77 -15.06
CA ASP A 669 16.29 -17.44 -15.54
C ASP A 669 16.85 -16.56 -14.40
N HIS A 670 16.38 -16.78 -13.17
CA HIS A 670 16.86 -16.11 -11.95
C HIS A 670 17.98 -16.88 -11.21
N HIS A 671 18.55 -17.94 -11.84
CA HIS A 671 19.63 -18.77 -11.28
C HIS A 671 19.28 -19.44 -9.95
N VAL A 672 18.00 -19.73 -9.71
CA VAL A 672 17.53 -20.46 -8.52
C VAL A 672 17.49 -21.96 -8.82
N ASN A 673 18.21 -22.74 -8.05
CA ASN A 673 18.26 -24.20 -8.23
C ASN A 673 17.02 -24.88 -7.65
N VAL A 674 16.42 -25.80 -8.43
CA VAL A 674 15.25 -26.57 -8.00
C VAL A 674 15.64 -28.03 -7.84
N VAL A 675 15.38 -28.62 -6.67
CA VAL A 675 15.78 -29.98 -6.30
C VAL A 675 14.55 -30.85 -6.05
N ALA A 676 14.53 -32.05 -6.61
CA ALA A 676 13.48 -33.03 -6.37
C ALA A 676 13.61 -33.69 -5.00
N LEU A 677 12.47 -33.85 -4.29
CA LEU A 677 12.39 -34.57 -3.03
C LEU A 677 11.45 -35.75 -3.10
N THR A 678 11.80 -36.79 -2.37
CA THR A 678 11.02 -38.03 -2.24
C THR A 678 11.10 -38.57 -0.81
N ALA A 679 10.14 -39.39 -0.42
CA ALA A 679 10.12 -40.03 0.90
C ALA A 679 11.45 -40.72 1.23
N GLY A 680 11.95 -40.49 2.44
CA GLY A 680 13.26 -40.95 2.92
C GLY A 680 14.37 -39.90 2.75
N ASN A 681 14.18 -38.83 1.97
CA ASN A 681 15.11 -37.70 1.98
C ASN A 681 15.02 -36.95 3.31
N THR A 682 16.15 -36.47 3.79
CA THR A 682 16.30 -35.65 4.97
C THR A 682 17.08 -34.38 4.63
N ILE A 683 16.64 -33.24 5.14
CA ILE A 683 17.30 -31.95 4.96
C ILE A 683 17.60 -31.40 6.36
N LEU A 684 18.86 -31.03 6.61
CA LEU A 684 19.26 -30.37 7.86
C LEU A 684 19.27 -28.86 7.65
N ILE A 685 18.46 -28.14 8.42
CA ILE A 685 18.40 -26.67 8.39
C ILE A 685 18.51 -26.14 9.82
N ASP A 686 19.61 -25.48 10.14
CA ASP A 686 19.90 -24.81 11.43
C ASP A 686 19.56 -25.69 12.66
N GLY A 687 20.07 -26.96 12.64
CA GLY A 687 19.88 -27.92 13.73
C GLY A 687 18.51 -28.61 13.80
N PHE A 688 17.67 -28.45 12.75
CA PHE A 688 16.42 -29.19 12.59
C PHE A 688 16.44 -30.10 11.38
N VAL A 689 16.03 -31.35 11.59
CA VAL A 689 15.91 -32.36 10.53
C VAL A 689 14.50 -32.32 9.95
N TRP A 690 14.42 -32.10 8.65
CA TRP A 690 13.22 -32.12 7.84
C TRP A 690 13.15 -33.46 7.13
N SER A 691 12.32 -34.37 7.61
CA SER A 691 12.16 -35.72 7.07
C SER A 691 10.97 -35.79 6.12
N VAL A 692 11.20 -36.17 4.86
CA VAL A 692 10.14 -36.33 3.86
C VAL A 692 9.43 -37.67 4.08
N LEU A 693 8.14 -37.63 4.38
CA LEU A 693 7.29 -38.82 4.54
C LEU A 693 6.64 -39.26 3.23
N HIS A 694 6.35 -38.32 2.32
CA HIS A 694 5.61 -38.51 1.08
C HIS A 694 6.02 -37.44 0.05
N PRO A 695 5.99 -37.67 -1.27
CA PRO A 695 5.69 -38.92 -1.98
C PRO A 695 6.88 -39.89 -2.08
N ARG A 696 6.64 -41.17 -2.31
CA ARG A 696 7.66 -42.16 -2.59
C ARG A 696 8.27 -41.95 -3.99
N LEU A 697 9.49 -42.39 -4.19
CA LEU A 697 10.17 -42.33 -5.49
C LEU A 697 9.29 -42.97 -6.59
N GLY A 698 9.08 -42.23 -7.68
CA GLY A 698 8.26 -42.72 -8.81
C GLY A 698 6.77 -42.75 -8.52
N TYR A 699 6.29 -42.18 -7.44
CA TYR A 699 4.86 -42.09 -7.10
C TYR A 699 4.07 -41.34 -8.17
N GLN A 700 2.98 -41.95 -8.60
CA GLN A 700 2.02 -41.36 -9.54
C GLN A 700 0.63 -41.53 -8.97
N SER A 701 -0.06 -40.43 -8.74
CA SER A 701 -1.47 -40.41 -8.34
C SER A 701 -2.36 -39.90 -9.47
N ARG A 702 -3.62 -40.36 -9.47
CA ARG A 702 -4.67 -39.79 -10.31
C ARG A 702 -5.13 -38.42 -9.80
N ILE A 703 -4.95 -38.18 -8.52
CA ILE A 703 -5.32 -36.94 -7.85
C ILE A 703 -4.02 -36.15 -7.57
N VAL A 704 -3.89 -34.98 -8.13
CA VAL A 704 -2.67 -34.16 -8.03
C VAL A 704 -2.30 -33.87 -6.58
N ASN A 705 -3.29 -33.63 -5.71
CA ASN A 705 -3.13 -33.36 -4.29
C ASN A 705 -2.46 -34.52 -3.54
N ASP A 706 -2.78 -35.78 -3.92
CA ASP A 706 -2.11 -36.97 -3.34
C ASP A 706 -0.61 -37.04 -3.65
N GLY A 707 -0.10 -36.19 -4.56
CA GLY A 707 1.33 -36.02 -4.82
C GLY A 707 2.03 -35.01 -3.91
N SER A 708 1.38 -34.48 -2.88
CA SER A 708 1.93 -33.44 -2.01
C SER A 708 3.16 -33.89 -1.22
N LEU A 709 4.15 -33.01 -1.09
CA LEU A 709 5.25 -33.17 -0.14
C LEU A 709 4.69 -33.07 1.29
N VAL A 710 5.07 -34.05 2.11
CA VAL A 710 4.72 -34.11 3.53
C VAL A 710 5.99 -34.24 4.34
N PHE A 711 6.13 -33.37 5.33
CA PHE A 711 7.30 -33.29 6.20
C PHE A 711 6.96 -33.53 7.66
N GLN A 712 7.90 -34.16 8.36
CA GLN A 712 8.03 -34.04 9.81
C GLN A 712 9.34 -33.34 10.15
N ILE A 713 9.29 -32.45 11.14
CA ILE A 713 10.41 -31.59 11.54
C ILE A 713 10.70 -31.87 13.01
N GLU A 714 11.97 -32.17 13.30
CA GLU A 714 12.46 -32.48 14.64
C GLU A 714 13.85 -31.89 14.86
N PRO A 715 14.28 -31.59 16.10
CA PRO A 715 15.65 -31.17 16.35
C PRO A 715 16.63 -32.31 16.08
N GLU A 716 17.83 -32.00 15.53
CA GLU A 716 18.88 -32.97 15.21
C GLU A 716 19.38 -33.72 16.47
N THR A 717 19.45 -33.01 17.59
CA THR A 717 19.82 -33.61 18.88
C THR A 717 18.60 -33.62 19.80
N PRO A 718 18.24 -34.78 20.38
CA PRO A 718 17.14 -34.83 21.33
C PRO A 718 17.34 -33.85 22.50
N ILE A 719 16.34 -33.05 22.78
CA ILE A 719 16.39 -32.07 23.88
C ILE A 719 15.81 -32.76 25.13
N GLY A 720 16.66 -33.31 26.00
CA GLY A 720 16.30 -33.86 27.31
C GLY A 720 16.72 -35.32 27.59
N ASP A 721 16.98 -35.62 28.86
CA ASP A 721 17.50 -36.92 29.33
C ASP A 721 16.45 -38.05 29.44
N THR A 722 15.25 -37.89 28.87
CA THR A 722 14.16 -38.90 29.01
C THR A 722 13.95 -39.63 27.68
N ALA A 723 14.16 -40.91 27.68
CA ALA A 723 13.96 -41.84 26.54
C ALA A 723 12.54 -41.83 25.91
N GLN A 724 11.60 -41.11 26.49
CA GLN A 724 10.26 -40.95 25.98
C GLN A 724 10.09 -39.73 25.03
N SER A 725 11.02 -38.74 25.03
CA SER A 725 10.98 -37.57 24.13
C SER A 725 11.48 -37.86 22.73
N ASP A 726 12.20 -38.99 22.53
CA ASP A 726 12.92 -39.30 21.29
C ASP A 726 12.01 -39.76 20.13
N ASN A 727 10.70 -39.84 20.30
CA ASN A 727 9.80 -40.43 19.32
C ASN A 727 8.64 -39.50 18.88
N ILE A 728 8.70 -38.19 19.19
CA ILE A 728 7.67 -37.22 18.84
C ILE A 728 8.29 -36.10 18.01
N ALA A 729 7.83 -35.89 16.78
CA ALA A 729 8.20 -34.76 15.97
C ALA A 729 7.58 -33.47 16.50
N TRP A 730 8.22 -32.32 16.25
CA TRP A 730 7.70 -31.03 16.69
C TRP A 730 6.60 -30.51 15.79
N LEU A 731 6.77 -30.69 14.47
CA LEU A 731 5.85 -30.15 13.50
C LEU A 731 5.65 -31.13 12.34
N MET A 732 4.39 -31.26 11.88
CA MET A 732 4.02 -31.96 10.67
C MET A 732 3.37 -31.00 9.69
N LEU A 733 3.93 -30.92 8.47
CA LEU A 733 3.40 -30.16 7.35
C LEU A 733 2.85 -31.14 6.32
N CYS A 734 1.57 -31.00 5.98
CA CYS A 734 0.83 -32.01 5.21
C CYS A 734 0.57 -31.62 3.77
N GLY A 735 0.65 -30.31 3.45
CA GLY A 735 0.18 -29.81 2.16
C GLY A 735 -1.27 -30.25 1.89
N ASP A 736 -1.58 -30.65 0.66
CA ASP A 736 -2.92 -31.06 0.27
C ASP A 736 -3.11 -32.61 0.24
N ALA A 737 -2.34 -33.34 1.05
CA ALA A 737 -2.42 -34.79 1.11
C ALA A 737 -3.87 -35.28 1.32
N GLN A 738 -4.32 -36.21 0.49
CA GLN A 738 -5.65 -36.83 0.53
C GLN A 738 -5.56 -38.35 0.82
N THR A 739 -6.57 -39.08 0.45
CA THR A 739 -6.79 -40.46 0.82
C THR A 739 -5.60 -41.40 0.57
N GLU A 740 -5.03 -41.39 -0.65
CA GLU A 740 -3.90 -42.28 -0.98
C GLU A 740 -2.59 -41.83 -0.27
N ALA A 741 -2.35 -40.54 -0.23
CA ALA A 741 -1.19 -39.96 0.47
C ALA A 741 -1.28 -40.25 1.97
N ILE A 742 -2.43 -40.06 2.59
CA ILE A 742 -2.67 -40.36 4.01
C ILE A 742 -2.39 -41.84 4.31
N ALA A 743 -2.90 -42.76 3.49
CA ALA A 743 -2.63 -44.18 3.66
C ALA A 743 -1.12 -44.50 3.57
N ASN A 744 -0.42 -43.91 2.61
CA ASN A 744 1.04 -44.05 2.46
C ASN A 744 1.82 -43.48 3.62
N ILE A 745 1.42 -42.32 4.17
CA ILE A 745 2.03 -41.67 5.33
C ILE A 745 1.88 -42.57 6.55
N LEU A 746 0.68 -43.07 6.82
CA LEU A 746 0.39 -43.94 7.96
C LEU A 746 1.12 -45.28 7.89
N ALA A 747 1.42 -45.76 6.69
CA ALA A 747 2.20 -46.96 6.45
C ALA A 747 3.73 -46.74 6.46
N SER A 748 4.16 -45.49 6.53
CA SER A 748 5.59 -45.14 6.50
C SER A 748 6.30 -45.52 7.81
N PRO A 749 7.45 -46.21 7.75
CA PRO A 749 8.24 -46.51 8.95
C PRO A 749 8.86 -45.25 9.59
N LEU A 750 8.87 -44.12 8.86
CA LEU A 750 9.38 -42.84 9.34
C LEU A 750 8.31 -42.04 10.06
N PHE A 751 7.05 -42.44 9.99
CA PHE A 751 5.92 -41.74 10.62
C PHE A 751 6.03 -41.75 12.14
N ARG A 752 5.85 -40.59 12.77
CA ARG A 752 5.84 -40.37 14.20
C ARG A 752 4.68 -39.46 14.63
N PRO A 753 4.18 -39.57 15.88
CA PRO A 753 3.33 -38.52 16.45
C PRO A 753 4.02 -37.14 16.35
N SER A 754 3.23 -36.05 16.28
CA SER A 754 3.75 -34.70 16.16
C SER A 754 2.99 -33.74 17.05
N MET A 755 3.69 -32.83 17.75
CA MET A 755 3.10 -31.87 18.68
C MET A 755 2.15 -30.88 18.02
N VAL A 756 2.51 -30.45 16.78
CA VAL A 756 1.70 -29.53 15.98
C VAL A 756 1.54 -30.11 14.57
N MET A 757 0.33 -30.00 14.04
CA MET A 757 -0.01 -30.48 12.71
C MET A 757 -0.69 -29.40 11.89
N GLU A 758 -0.25 -29.20 10.66
CA GLU A 758 -1.03 -28.53 9.63
C GLU A 758 -2.11 -29.51 9.13
N LEU A 759 -3.37 -29.06 9.10
CA LEU A 759 -4.46 -29.87 8.55
C LEU A 759 -4.32 -29.99 7.04
N PRO A 760 -4.33 -31.23 6.49
CA PRO A 760 -4.16 -31.45 5.08
C PRO A 760 -5.30 -30.85 4.27
N HIS A 761 -5.02 -30.47 3.04
CA HIS A 761 -5.99 -29.95 2.04
C HIS A 761 -6.87 -28.83 2.62
N HIS A 762 -6.23 -27.86 3.27
CA HIS A 762 -6.90 -26.72 3.90
C HIS A 762 -8.01 -27.09 4.89
N GLY A 763 -7.97 -28.30 5.46
CA GLY A 763 -9.00 -28.83 6.32
C GLY A 763 -10.23 -29.39 5.60
N ALA A 764 -10.12 -29.66 4.29
CA ALA A 764 -11.17 -30.39 3.57
C ALA A 764 -11.21 -31.86 4.01
N TRP A 765 -12.42 -32.40 4.10
CA TRP A 765 -12.58 -33.81 4.48
C TRP A 765 -12.09 -34.75 3.38
N SER A 766 -11.26 -35.72 3.74
CA SER A 766 -10.92 -36.90 2.92
C SER A 766 -10.92 -38.15 3.78
N ASP A 767 -11.08 -39.30 3.15
CA ASP A 767 -11.04 -40.58 3.85
C ASP A 767 -9.65 -40.79 4.47
N GLY A 768 -9.62 -41.25 5.71
CA GLY A 768 -8.38 -41.43 6.50
C GLY A 768 -7.90 -40.23 7.28
N VAL A 769 -8.43 -39.01 7.06
CA VAL A 769 -7.98 -37.81 7.75
C VAL A 769 -8.22 -37.90 9.28
N GLY A 770 -9.34 -38.50 9.70
CA GLY A 770 -9.63 -38.73 11.11
C GLY A 770 -8.63 -39.69 11.77
N GLU A 771 -8.26 -40.77 11.07
CA GLU A 771 -7.22 -41.71 11.55
C GLU A 771 -5.84 -41.04 11.59
N LEU A 772 -5.51 -40.24 10.60
CA LEU A 772 -4.27 -39.48 10.60
C LEU A 772 -4.18 -38.58 11.85
N ILE A 773 -5.22 -37.79 12.14
CA ILE A 773 -5.26 -36.89 13.30
C ILE A 773 -5.11 -37.69 14.60
N GLN A 774 -5.79 -38.83 14.72
CA GLN A 774 -5.68 -39.68 15.90
C GLN A 774 -4.27 -40.27 16.11
N ARG A 775 -3.61 -40.68 15.03
CA ARG A 775 -2.25 -41.24 15.08
C ARG A 775 -1.16 -40.20 15.24
N VAL A 776 -1.34 -39.01 14.67
CA VAL A 776 -0.44 -37.85 14.90
C VAL A 776 -0.59 -37.38 16.36
N ASN A 777 -1.79 -37.43 16.91
CA ASN A 777 -2.13 -37.00 18.28
C ASN A 777 -1.59 -35.60 18.62
N PRO A 778 -1.92 -34.55 17.82
CA PRO A 778 -1.31 -33.25 18.00
C PRO A 778 -1.93 -32.48 19.18
N ASP A 779 -1.12 -31.69 19.89
CA ASP A 779 -1.59 -30.74 20.92
C ASP A 779 -2.31 -29.56 20.27
N LYS A 780 -1.89 -29.19 19.06
CA LYS A 780 -2.41 -28.04 18.31
C LYS A 780 -2.51 -28.34 16.83
N VAL A 781 -3.57 -27.84 16.20
CA VAL A 781 -3.75 -27.93 14.75
C VAL A 781 -3.89 -26.55 14.12
N ILE A 782 -3.30 -26.41 12.94
CA ILE A 782 -3.32 -25.18 12.15
C ILE A 782 -4.06 -25.46 10.84
N GLN A 783 -4.97 -24.56 10.50
CA GLN A 783 -5.72 -24.64 9.25
C GLN A 783 -5.53 -23.36 8.44
N SER A 784 -4.85 -23.48 7.30
CA SER A 784 -4.81 -22.43 6.29
C SER A 784 -6.00 -22.57 5.35
N THR A 785 -6.99 -21.68 5.41
CA THR A 785 -8.22 -21.83 4.59
C THR A 785 -8.90 -20.49 4.34
N GLY A 786 -9.68 -20.41 3.25
CA GLY A 786 -10.56 -19.28 2.95
C GLY A 786 -11.96 -19.45 3.57
N PHE A 787 -12.72 -18.36 3.65
CA PHE A 787 -14.07 -18.35 4.25
C PHE A 787 -15.05 -19.32 3.57
N GLN A 788 -14.98 -19.46 2.25
CA GLN A 788 -15.92 -20.32 1.51
C GLN A 788 -15.72 -21.79 1.88
N ARG A 789 -14.47 -22.24 1.98
CA ARG A 789 -14.18 -23.64 2.40
C ARG A 789 -14.53 -23.86 3.86
N PHE A 790 -14.20 -22.89 4.72
CA PHE A 790 -14.48 -22.99 6.17
C PHE A 790 -15.97 -23.08 6.50
N HIS A 791 -16.83 -22.50 5.68
CA HIS A 791 -18.29 -22.62 5.87
C HIS A 791 -18.80 -24.08 5.81
N PHE A 792 -18.07 -24.96 5.12
CA PHE A 792 -18.38 -26.40 5.01
C PHE A 792 -17.44 -27.27 5.87
N ASP A 793 -17.00 -26.76 7.02
CA ASP A 793 -16.04 -27.44 7.89
C ASP A 793 -16.57 -28.75 8.45
N LYS A 794 -16.06 -29.88 7.92
CA LYS A 794 -16.37 -31.24 8.41
C LYS A 794 -15.34 -31.77 9.41
N ILE A 795 -14.18 -31.13 9.53
CA ILE A 795 -13.10 -31.55 10.44
C ILE A 795 -13.34 -31.01 11.86
N GLY A 796 -14.09 -29.91 12.00
CA GLY A 796 -14.38 -29.31 13.31
C GLY A 796 -14.72 -30.31 14.41
N PRO A 797 -15.68 -31.23 14.23
CA PRO A 797 -16.03 -32.22 15.23
C PRO A 797 -14.90 -33.18 15.61
N VAL A 798 -13.97 -33.46 14.68
CA VAL A 798 -12.84 -34.40 14.92
C VAL A 798 -11.76 -33.76 15.78
N VAL A 799 -11.60 -32.45 15.67
CA VAL A 799 -10.58 -31.65 16.39
C VAL A 799 -11.18 -30.81 17.54
N GLU A 800 -12.41 -31.12 17.99
CA GLU A 800 -13.12 -30.32 19.00
C GLU A 800 -12.33 -30.21 20.33
N ASN A 801 -11.56 -31.23 20.67
CA ASN A 801 -10.75 -31.29 21.90
C ASN A 801 -9.30 -30.82 21.69
N ILE A 802 -8.95 -30.34 20.48
CA ILE A 802 -7.61 -29.91 20.14
C ILE A 802 -7.64 -28.38 19.94
N ILE A 803 -6.63 -27.65 20.40
CA ILE A 803 -6.53 -26.20 20.16
C ILE A 803 -6.34 -25.98 18.66
N ARG A 804 -7.29 -25.30 18.03
CA ARG A 804 -7.31 -25.08 16.59
C ARG A 804 -7.23 -23.61 16.21
N GLY A 805 -6.20 -23.26 15.45
CA GLY A 805 -6.09 -21.96 14.76
C GLY A 805 -6.59 -22.06 13.32
N VAL A 806 -7.36 -21.08 12.85
CA VAL A 806 -7.95 -21.04 11.50
C VAL A 806 -7.70 -19.67 10.86
N THR A 807 -6.92 -19.62 9.78
CA THR A 807 -6.48 -18.35 9.20
C THR A 807 -7.61 -17.43 8.74
N CYS A 808 -8.71 -17.96 8.20
CA CYS A 808 -9.83 -17.11 7.76
C CYS A 808 -10.62 -16.51 8.93
N ARG A 809 -10.60 -17.12 10.12
CA ARG A 809 -11.24 -16.63 11.34
C ARG A 809 -10.29 -15.71 12.13
N ASP A 810 -9.06 -16.18 12.36
CA ASP A 810 -8.15 -15.63 13.35
C ASP A 810 -7.08 -14.69 12.75
N GLY A 811 -6.93 -14.63 11.42
CA GLY A 811 -5.80 -13.96 10.78
C GLY A 811 -4.56 -14.86 10.69
N ALA A 812 -3.37 -14.29 10.58
CA ALA A 812 -2.14 -15.07 10.61
C ALA A 812 -1.98 -15.78 11.96
N LEU A 813 -1.45 -17.00 11.92
CA LEU A 813 -1.28 -17.85 13.09
C LEU A 813 0.21 -18.09 13.32
N ARG A 814 0.64 -18.06 14.60
CA ARG A 814 2.02 -18.31 14.97
C ARG A 814 2.10 -19.38 16.05
N VAL A 815 2.91 -20.40 15.79
CA VAL A 815 3.28 -21.39 16.81
C VAL A 815 4.74 -21.20 17.16
N THR A 816 5.04 -21.09 18.45
CA THR A 816 6.40 -20.87 18.94
C THR A 816 6.79 -21.94 19.95
N TRP A 817 7.93 -22.56 19.76
CA TRP A 817 8.53 -23.51 20.69
C TRP A 817 9.61 -22.83 21.52
N PHE A 818 9.46 -22.85 22.84
CA PHE A 818 10.40 -22.30 23.80
C PHE A 818 11.15 -23.40 24.52
N GLU A 819 12.43 -23.21 24.76
CA GLU A 819 13.21 -24.04 25.66
C GLU A 819 13.08 -23.51 27.09
N SER A 820 12.43 -24.25 27.99
CA SER A 820 12.35 -23.88 29.40
C SER A 820 13.42 -24.60 30.20
N LYS A 821 14.36 -23.86 30.77
CA LYS A 821 15.34 -24.37 31.76
C LYS A 821 14.72 -24.26 33.17
N SER A 822 13.86 -25.16 33.52
CA SER A 822 13.48 -25.35 34.94
C SER A 822 14.52 -26.23 35.63
N LYS A 823 14.80 -25.95 36.90
CA LYS A 823 15.92 -26.55 37.67
C LYS A 823 16.00 -28.09 37.69
N ASN A 824 15.00 -28.81 37.17
CA ASN A 824 15.01 -30.29 37.14
C ASN A 824 14.21 -30.95 36.01
N GLN A 825 13.63 -30.20 35.05
CA GLN A 825 12.95 -30.75 33.86
C GLN A 825 12.98 -29.76 32.70
N LEU A 826 13.47 -30.21 31.55
CA LEU A 826 13.26 -29.51 30.26
C LEU A 826 11.80 -29.74 29.85
N THR A 827 10.96 -28.72 29.98
CA THR A 827 9.60 -28.73 29.46
C THR A 827 9.53 -27.79 28.25
N ASN A 828 9.22 -28.34 27.10
CA ASN A 828 8.95 -27.54 25.90
C ASN A 828 7.59 -26.86 26.09
N ARG A 829 7.58 -25.53 26.10
CA ARG A 829 6.33 -24.75 26.05
C ARG A 829 6.00 -24.42 24.59
N ILE A 830 4.80 -24.78 24.16
CA ILE A 830 4.30 -24.44 22.82
C ILE A 830 3.21 -23.37 22.98
N LEU A 831 3.41 -22.23 22.34
CA LEU A 831 2.46 -21.13 22.33
C LEU A 831 1.83 -21.01 20.95
N LEU A 832 0.50 -20.92 20.87
CA LEU A 832 -0.23 -20.60 19.65
C LEU A 832 -0.82 -19.20 19.80
N GLU A 833 -0.50 -18.33 18.87
CA GLU A 833 -0.93 -16.95 18.81
C GLU A 833 -1.62 -16.66 17.48
N HIS A 834 -2.48 -15.66 17.45
CA HIS A 834 -3.07 -15.12 16.24
C HIS A 834 -2.78 -13.63 16.10
N TRP A 835 -2.77 -13.12 14.86
CA TRP A 835 -2.53 -11.71 14.59
C TRP A 835 -3.80 -10.90 14.74
N ALA A 836 -3.86 -10.02 15.74
CA ALA A 836 -5.01 -9.17 16.04
C ALA A 836 -4.96 -7.79 15.33
N GLY A 837 -4.23 -7.67 14.21
CA GLY A 837 -4.13 -6.47 13.40
C GLY A 837 -2.96 -5.56 13.73
N ALA A 838 -2.41 -5.63 14.95
CA ALA A 838 -1.25 -4.86 15.37
C ALA A 838 -0.28 -5.67 16.25
N GLU A 839 -0.78 -6.72 16.92
CA GLU A 839 -0.01 -7.52 17.86
C GLU A 839 -0.41 -8.99 17.80
N TRP A 840 0.46 -9.85 18.36
CA TRP A 840 0.21 -11.27 18.52
C TRP A 840 -0.52 -11.52 19.84
N VAL A 841 -1.66 -12.22 19.78
CA VAL A 841 -2.51 -12.56 20.92
C VAL A 841 -2.62 -14.08 21.05
N GLU A 842 -2.49 -14.60 22.26
CA GLU A 842 -2.57 -16.04 22.51
C GLU A 842 -3.98 -16.57 22.18
N VAL A 843 -4.04 -17.67 21.42
CA VAL A 843 -5.28 -18.38 21.14
C VAL A 843 -5.68 -19.18 22.38
N VAL A 844 -6.62 -18.65 23.16
CA VAL A 844 -7.20 -19.34 24.32
C VAL A 844 -8.27 -20.30 23.82
N SER A 845 -8.25 -21.54 24.30
CA SER A 845 -9.26 -22.56 23.95
C SER A 845 -10.68 -22.03 24.19
N HIS A 846 -11.52 -21.95 23.17
CA HIS A 846 -12.96 -21.63 23.33
C HIS A 846 -13.81 -22.69 24.05
N ILE A 847 -13.17 -23.63 24.76
CA ILE A 847 -13.85 -24.72 25.45
C ILE A 847 -14.78 -24.20 26.57
N ASN A 848 -14.68 -22.94 27.01
CA ASN A 848 -15.45 -22.37 28.13
C ASN A 848 -16.43 -21.23 27.77
N GLN A 849 -16.76 -21.00 26.47
CA GLN A 849 -17.80 -20.05 26.13
C GLN A 849 -18.89 -20.72 25.29
N LYS A 850 -19.76 -21.46 25.96
CA LYS A 850 -21.12 -21.75 25.51
C LYS A 850 -22.11 -21.01 26.42
#